data_1891369f1bc3d5aca0cbbb80c7277cbc
#
_entry.id   1891369f1bc3d5aca0cbbb80c7277cbc
#
_cell.length_a   1.000
_cell.length_b   1.000
_cell.length_c   1.000
_cell.angle_alpha   90.00
_cell.angle_beta   90.00
_cell.angle_gamma   90.00
#
_symmetry.space_group_name_H-M   'P 1'
#
loop_
_entity.id
_entity.type
_entity.pdbx_description
1 polymer ?
#
loop_
_entity_poly.entity_id
_entity_poly.type
_entity_poly.pdbx_seq_one_letter_code
_entity_poly.pdbx_strand_id
1 'polypeptide(L)'
;MFDETFFQQTQKIDETPLFLATKENNVGCIEKLLSCSSSNVFERGVLGETALHIAALNDNLEVAIALMDKVPELINEPMNSEFYQGLTALHIAVMNQNVNLVRELIKRGADVATPRVTGSHFQKWKGALLYYGEHILAFACCVGNEEIVSMVIKGGANIRAQDTFGNTVLHLLILQPMKNIACQMLDLLLSHDEEMEPSLPLDKVPNYRGLTPLKLAAKEGNIVIFQHLVNRRRVVQWNFGPLSSKIYDLTEIDSWSDDLSVLEIIASSQKKESRRILEVTPVQQLINLKWNLYGKYYFTVLLMIYLVYIGIFTLCCLFRPLKDVPVNYTDSPADKTIKIEKTLEESYVTYDDHLRLVGEIISVVGAILILLLEIPDILWVGPKRYFGQSALAGPFHVILIVFATLVIILCALRVSGCRGESDVMAICLVMGWCNCLYFTRGFQSLGPYMIMIQKIIFEDLYKFLWLSFIMIIAFSTEVDSLPSFRSFRVTLFSELELSIGKIDLPVDQSLKTPPIVCVLHICFSVVTCVLLFNLLTATMADTQFRVSQEKDELWRVQVVATTLMLERRLPRRLWPRLGICGFLYGLGERWYLRVEERNDASVHKLRRYAEVFTKKLEEEPEKTDASDSACGDPRAKAVKRVAPMGLREQRGWQIIRMSTLGLGIEDNCERQEKENI
;
A
#
# COMPACT_ATOMS: atom_id res chain seq x y z
N MET A 1 -9.67 36.48 -2.25
CA MET A 1 -8.41 37.22 -2.32
C MET A 1 -8.17 37.49 -3.80
N PHE A 2 -8.32 38.72 -4.25
CA PHE A 2 -8.02 39.06 -5.64
C PHE A 2 -6.51 39.00 -5.78
N ASP A 3 -6.05 38.19 -6.74
CA ASP A 3 -4.64 38.07 -7.04
C ASP A 3 -4.15 39.36 -7.72
N GLU A 4 -3.11 39.98 -7.20
CA GLU A 4 -2.55 41.23 -7.74
C GLU A 4 -2.11 41.06 -9.21
N THR A 5 -1.65 39.88 -9.57
CA THR A 5 -1.31 39.52 -10.96
C THR A 5 -2.51 39.55 -11.88
N PHE A 6 -3.70 39.15 -11.42
CA PHE A 6 -4.95 39.21 -12.17
C PHE A 6 -5.36 40.66 -12.47
N PHE A 7 -5.23 41.57 -11.50
CA PHE A 7 -5.50 42.98 -11.74
C PHE A 7 -4.55 43.62 -12.73
N GLN A 8 -3.24 43.35 -12.59
CA GLN A 8 -2.24 43.85 -13.51
C GLN A 8 -2.44 43.29 -14.93
N GLN A 9 -2.81 42.01 -15.05
CA GLN A 9 -3.12 41.38 -16.33
C GLN A 9 -4.34 42.04 -16.98
N THR A 10 -5.43 42.22 -16.24
CA THR A 10 -6.67 42.84 -16.76
C THR A 10 -6.40 44.29 -17.18
N GLN A 11 -5.68 45.05 -16.37
CA GLN A 11 -5.32 46.43 -16.68
C GLN A 11 -4.49 46.49 -17.99
N LYS A 12 -3.45 45.65 -18.11
CA LYS A 12 -2.61 45.64 -19.31
C LYS A 12 -3.34 45.20 -20.57
N ILE A 13 -4.29 44.24 -20.45
CA ILE A 13 -5.15 43.84 -21.55
C ILE A 13 -6.03 45.01 -22.01
N ASP A 14 -6.60 45.78 -21.09
CA ASP A 14 -7.49 46.90 -21.37
C ASP A 14 -6.73 48.12 -21.90
N GLU A 15 -5.49 48.33 -21.49
CA GLU A 15 -4.60 49.41 -21.94
C GLU A 15 -3.97 49.15 -23.32
N THR A 16 -3.81 47.89 -23.74
CA THR A 16 -3.21 47.54 -25.03
C THR A 16 -4.26 47.35 -26.09
N PRO A 17 -4.35 48.21 -27.13
CA PRO A 17 -5.42 48.16 -28.13
C PRO A 17 -5.54 46.80 -28.85
N LEU A 18 -4.40 46.12 -29.13
CA LEU A 18 -4.39 44.83 -29.77
C LEU A 18 -4.99 43.73 -28.86
N PHE A 19 -4.68 43.77 -27.56
CA PHE A 19 -5.21 42.80 -26.60
C PHE A 19 -6.68 42.99 -26.33
N LEU A 20 -7.12 44.24 -26.21
CA LEU A 20 -8.53 44.58 -26.05
C LEU A 20 -9.37 44.15 -27.26
N ALA A 21 -8.93 44.49 -28.47
CA ALA A 21 -9.60 44.06 -29.71
C ALA A 21 -9.65 42.54 -29.82
N THR A 22 -8.60 41.83 -29.36
CA THR A 22 -8.55 40.37 -29.34
C THR A 22 -9.54 39.78 -28.33
N LYS A 23 -9.61 40.34 -27.13
CA LYS A 23 -10.56 39.94 -26.07
C LYS A 23 -12.01 40.12 -26.50
N GLU A 24 -12.31 41.24 -27.19
CA GLU A 24 -13.68 41.57 -27.67
C GLU A 24 -14.06 40.91 -29.00
N ASN A 25 -13.22 40.04 -29.56
CA ASN A 25 -13.41 39.38 -30.85
C ASN A 25 -13.68 40.35 -32.02
N ASN A 26 -13.01 41.50 -32.03
CA ASN A 26 -13.20 42.53 -33.05
C ASN A 26 -12.20 42.39 -34.20
N VAL A 27 -12.55 41.56 -35.19
CA VAL A 27 -11.70 41.28 -36.36
C VAL A 27 -11.34 42.55 -37.14
N GLY A 28 -12.31 43.47 -37.32
CA GLY A 28 -12.08 44.70 -38.09
C GLY A 28 -11.07 45.66 -37.42
N CYS A 29 -11.02 45.70 -36.09
CA CYS A 29 -9.98 46.42 -35.35
C CYS A 29 -8.63 45.75 -35.47
N ILE A 30 -8.59 44.43 -35.38
CA ILE A 30 -7.35 43.63 -35.51
C ILE A 30 -6.70 43.84 -36.89
N GLU A 31 -7.48 43.74 -37.97
CA GLU A 31 -6.96 43.96 -39.31
C GLU A 31 -6.35 45.36 -39.52
N LYS A 32 -7.00 46.38 -38.95
CA LYS A 32 -6.48 47.77 -38.99
C LYS A 32 -5.20 47.91 -38.14
N LEU A 33 -5.19 47.35 -36.92
CA LEU A 33 -4.02 47.41 -36.06
C LEU A 33 -2.81 46.65 -36.64
N LEU A 34 -3.03 45.51 -37.29
CA LEU A 34 -1.98 44.73 -37.95
C LEU A 34 -1.47 45.42 -39.23
N SER A 35 -2.26 46.30 -39.86
CA SER A 35 -1.82 47.09 -41.01
C SER A 35 -1.05 48.35 -40.60
N CYS A 36 -1.12 48.78 -39.35
CA CYS A 36 -0.38 49.92 -38.82
C CYS A 36 1.06 49.54 -38.45
N SER A 37 2.05 50.19 -39.00
CA SER A 37 3.48 49.91 -38.73
C SER A 37 3.92 50.25 -37.28
N SER A 38 3.07 50.92 -36.49
CA SER A 38 3.33 51.30 -35.12
C SER A 38 2.87 50.28 -34.07
N SER A 39 2.07 49.27 -34.43
CA SER A 39 1.64 48.25 -33.49
C SER A 39 2.64 47.11 -33.39
N ASN A 40 3.08 46.85 -32.14
CA ASN A 40 3.95 45.71 -31.86
C ASN A 40 3.12 44.44 -31.72
N VAL A 41 3.12 43.59 -32.75
CA VAL A 41 2.36 42.33 -32.78
C VAL A 41 2.87 41.29 -31.79
N PHE A 42 4.18 41.37 -31.47
CA PHE A 42 4.84 40.50 -30.50
C PHE A 42 4.86 41.06 -29.07
N GLU A 43 4.01 42.05 -28.82
CA GLU A 43 3.83 42.56 -27.48
C GLU A 43 3.37 41.46 -26.54
N ARG A 44 3.91 41.50 -25.32
CA ARG A 44 3.62 40.48 -24.31
C ARG A 44 2.91 41.11 -23.12
N GLY A 45 1.90 40.37 -22.64
CA GLY A 45 1.17 40.71 -21.43
C GLY A 45 1.97 40.41 -20.15
N VAL A 46 1.34 40.58 -19.01
CA VAL A 46 1.93 40.36 -17.67
C VAL A 46 2.36 38.93 -17.44
N LEU A 47 1.62 37.96 -18.00
CA LEU A 47 1.93 36.53 -17.93
C LEU A 47 2.80 36.06 -19.10
N GLY A 48 3.32 36.97 -19.90
CA GLY A 48 4.10 36.66 -21.09
C GLY A 48 3.28 36.19 -22.29
N GLU A 49 1.95 36.36 -22.22
CA GLU A 49 0.99 36.03 -23.26
C GLU A 49 1.08 36.97 -24.45
N THR A 50 0.83 36.47 -25.67
CA THR A 50 0.64 37.25 -26.91
C THR A 50 -0.84 37.38 -27.22
N ALA A 51 -1.19 38.19 -28.23
CA ALA A 51 -2.58 38.32 -28.71
C ALA A 51 -3.23 36.98 -29.08
N LEU A 52 -2.45 36.05 -29.67
CA LEU A 52 -2.98 34.72 -30.01
C LEU A 52 -3.30 33.86 -28.76
N HIS A 53 -2.53 34.00 -27.68
CA HIS A 53 -2.87 33.35 -26.40
C HIS A 53 -4.18 33.90 -25.82
N ILE A 54 -4.39 35.23 -25.89
CA ILE A 54 -5.62 35.87 -25.43
C ILE A 54 -6.83 35.42 -26.30
N ALA A 55 -6.66 35.30 -27.62
CA ALA A 55 -7.69 34.79 -28.50
C ALA A 55 -8.06 33.33 -28.14
N ALA A 56 -7.06 32.48 -27.87
CA ALA A 56 -7.26 31.09 -27.46
C ALA A 56 -7.93 31.00 -26.06
N LEU A 57 -7.58 31.88 -25.15
CA LEU A 57 -8.15 31.91 -23.78
C LEU A 57 -9.65 32.27 -23.79
N ASN A 58 -10.04 33.20 -24.68
CA ASN A 58 -11.43 33.66 -24.78
C ASN A 58 -12.25 32.93 -25.87
N ASP A 59 -11.70 31.85 -26.47
CA ASP A 59 -12.32 31.08 -27.56
C ASP A 59 -12.68 31.89 -28.79
N ASN A 60 -11.97 32.98 -29.06
CA ASN A 60 -12.21 33.91 -30.19
C ASN A 60 -11.59 33.37 -31.48
N LEU A 61 -12.29 32.44 -32.14
CA LEU A 61 -11.81 31.74 -33.32
C LEU A 61 -11.53 32.69 -34.51
N GLU A 62 -12.41 33.66 -34.79
CA GLU A 62 -12.31 34.55 -35.95
C GLU A 62 -11.07 35.43 -35.85
N VAL A 63 -10.85 36.03 -34.70
CA VAL A 63 -9.66 36.83 -34.41
C VAL A 63 -8.39 35.99 -34.42
N ALA A 64 -8.43 34.78 -33.86
CA ALA A 64 -7.30 33.85 -33.92
C ALA A 64 -6.90 33.53 -35.36
N ILE A 65 -7.87 33.27 -36.24
CA ILE A 65 -7.64 33.05 -37.68
C ILE A 65 -7.01 34.30 -38.33
N ALA A 66 -7.55 35.49 -38.07
CA ALA A 66 -7.02 36.73 -38.62
C ALA A 66 -5.58 37.02 -38.20
N LEU A 67 -5.23 36.74 -36.91
CA LEU A 67 -3.89 36.85 -36.38
C LEU A 67 -2.94 35.88 -37.05
N MET A 68 -3.33 34.59 -37.17
CA MET A 68 -2.51 33.55 -37.80
C MET A 68 -2.26 33.76 -39.28
N ASP A 69 -3.26 34.29 -40.00
CA ASP A 69 -3.17 34.55 -41.45
C ASP A 69 -2.23 35.75 -41.76
N LYS A 70 -2.16 36.73 -40.85
CA LYS A 70 -1.31 37.91 -41.01
C LYS A 70 0.10 37.73 -40.41
N VAL A 71 0.21 36.99 -39.30
CA VAL A 71 1.47 36.82 -38.54
C VAL A 71 1.61 35.35 -38.15
N PRO A 72 2.00 34.48 -39.09
CA PRO A 72 2.15 33.02 -38.81
C PRO A 72 3.15 32.69 -37.69
N GLU A 73 4.12 33.54 -37.43
CA GLU A 73 5.15 33.35 -36.40
C GLU A 73 4.55 33.28 -34.99
N LEU A 74 3.38 33.90 -34.74
CA LEU A 74 2.68 33.85 -33.46
C LEU A 74 2.18 32.45 -33.09
N ILE A 75 2.02 31.53 -34.04
CA ILE A 75 1.42 30.22 -33.83
C ILE A 75 2.23 29.40 -32.80
N ASN A 76 3.56 29.46 -32.89
CA ASN A 76 4.46 28.66 -32.05
C ASN A 76 5.15 29.48 -30.93
N GLU A 77 4.78 30.74 -30.77
CA GLU A 77 5.32 31.59 -29.71
C GLU A 77 4.86 31.08 -28.35
N PRO A 78 5.77 30.72 -27.42
CA PRO A 78 5.42 30.28 -26.07
C PRO A 78 5.25 31.46 -25.12
N MET A 79 4.47 31.29 -24.08
CA MET A 79 4.48 32.20 -22.93
C MET A 79 5.83 32.12 -22.20
N ASN A 80 6.32 33.25 -21.67
CA ASN A 80 7.66 33.36 -21.09
C ASN A 80 7.69 33.72 -19.59
N SER A 81 6.53 33.81 -18.92
CA SER A 81 6.50 34.00 -17.46
C SER A 81 6.91 32.73 -16.72
N GLU A 82 7.47 32.88 -15.51
CA GLU A 82 7.87 31.78 -14.66
C GLU A 82 6.71 30.81 -14.35
N PHE A 83 5.47 31.31 -14.29
CA PHE A 83 4.30 30.51 -13.97
C PHE A 83 3.80 29.67 -15.14
N TYR A 84 3.90 30.20 -16.38
CA TYR A 84 3.31 29.62 -17.59
C TYR A 84 4.35 29.35 -18.69
N GLN A 85 5.61 29.28 -18.33
CA GLN A 85 6.72 29.09 -19.28
C GLN A 85 6.48 27.90 -20.22
N GLY A 86 6.61 28.15 -21.52
CA GLY A 86 6.46 27.13 -22.56
C GLY A 86 5.02 26.87 -23.01
N LEU A 87 4.01 27.51 -22.41
CA LEU A 87 2.62 27.37 -22.80
C LEU A 87 2.38 28.06 -24.15
N THR A 88 1.86 27.35 -25.15
CA THR A 88 1.50 27.90 -26.46
C THR A 88 0.00 28.08 -26.57
N ALA A 89 -0.45 28.84 -27.59
CA ALA A 89 -1.88 29.00 -27.88
C ALA A 89 -2.59 27.66 -28.13
N LEU A 90 -1.87 26.66 -28.69
CA LEU A 90 -2.40 25.32 -28.89
C LEU A 90 -2.68 24.62 -27.55
N HIS A 91 -1.83 24.76 -26.53
CA HIS A 91 -2.09 24.20 -25.21
C HIS A 91 -3.36 24.79 -24.58
N ILE A 92 -3.57 26.11 -24.72
CA ILE A 92 -4.78 26.77 -24.21
C ILE A 92 -6.02 26.28 -24.96
N ALA A 93 -5.99 26.22 -26.29
CA ALA A 93 -7.09 25.73 -27.09
C ALA A 93 -7.47 24.26 -26.73
N VAL A 94 -6.48 23.42 -26.45
CA VAL A 94 -6.67 22.05 -25.99
C VAL A 94 -7.32 22.02 -24.60
N MET A 95 -6.84 22.84 -23.66
CA MET A 95 -7.41 22.93 -22.31
C MET A 95 -8.87 23.40 -22.33
N ASN A 96 -9.19 24.36 -23.20
CA ASN A 96 -10.55 24.86 -23.39
C ASN A 96 -11.43 23.90 -24.22
N GLN A 97 -10.88 22.81 -24.73
CA GLN A 97 -11.57 21.83 -25.58
C GLN A 97 -12.15 22.46 -26.90
N ASN A 98 -11.54 23.52 -27.37
CA ASN A 98 -11.99 24.18 -28.59
C ASN A 98 -11.47 23.43 -29.84
N VAL A 99 -12.25 22.43 -30.28
CA VAL A 99 -11.93 21.55 -31.42
C VAL A 99 -11.62 22.33 -32.70
N ASN A 100 -12.37 23.39 -32.95
CA ASN A 100 -12.24 24.18 -34.18
C ASN A 100 -10.91 24.97 -34.16
N LEU A 101 -10.57 25.61 -33.05
CA LEU A 101 -9.32 26.34 -32.90
C LEU A 101 -8.11 25.41 -32.97
N VAL A 102 -8.17 24.24 -32.29
CA VAL A 102 -7.13 23.20 -32.36
C VAL A 102 -6.91 22.75 -33.82
N ARG A 103 -7.99 22.51 -34.56
CA ARG A 103 -7.92 22.11 -35.98
C ARG A 103 -7.24 23.17 -36.83
N GLU A 104 -7.63 24.44 -36.69
CA GLU A 104 -7.05 25.53 -37.44
C GLU A 104 -5.58 25.80 -37.08
N LEU A 105 -5.21 25.72 -35.80
CA LEU A 105 -3.82 25.83 -35.35
C LEU A 105 -2.93 24.74 -35.97
N ILE A 106 -3.35 23.47 -35.88
CA ILE A 106 -2.59 22.34 -36.45
C ILE A 106 -2.48 22.46 -37.97
N LYS A 107 -3.59 22.83 -38.67
CA LYS A 107 -3.62 23.03 -40.13
C LYS A 107 -2.64 24.11 -40.58
N ARG A 108 -2.44 25.16 -39.79
CA ARG A 108 -1.51 26.27 -40.10
C ARG A 108 -0.08 26.04 -39.60
N GLY A 109 0.24 24.85 -39.10
CA GLY A 109 1.60 24.46 -38.73
C GLY A 109 1.97 24.69 -37.29
N ALA A 110 1.00 24.63 -36.38
CA ALA A 110 1.33 24.56 -34.94
C ALA A 110 2.16 23.31 -34.61
N ASP A 111 3.25 23.50 -33.94
CA ASP A 111 4.14 22.43 -33.54
C ASP A 111 3.50 21.62 -32.40
N VAL A 112 3.26 20.33 -32.60
CA VAL A 112 2.69 19.40 -31.64
C VAL A 112 3.75 18.52 -30.98
N ALA A 113 4.99 18.54 -31.44
CA ALA A 113 6.03 17.61 -31.01
C ALA A 113 7.03 18.22 -30.04
N THR A 114 7.50 19.44 -30.29
CA THR A 114 8.62 20.05 -29.57
C THR A 114 8.25 20.94 -28.38
N PRO A 115 7.09 21.66 -28.35
CA PRO A 115 6.79 22.54 -27.22
C PRO A 115 6.64 21.79 -25.90
N ARG A 116 7.32 22.29 -24.85
CA ARG A 116 7.29 21.75 -23.49
C ARG A 116 6.90 22.82 -22.50
N VAL A 117 5.86 22.53 -21.69
CA VAL A 117 5.38 23.42 -20.64
C VAL A 117 6.17 23.14 -19.38
N THR A 118 7.00 24.11 -18.96
CA THR A 118 7.87 24.02 -17.78
C THR A 118 7.50 25.00 -16.68
N GLY A 119 6.43 25.78 -16.85
CA GLY A 119 5.94 26.75 -15.89
C GLY A 119 5.58 26.13 -14.55
N SER A 120 5.79 26.88 -13.46
CA SER A 120 5.63 26.38 -12.08
C SER A 120 4.19 25.94 -11.75
N HIS A 121 3.16 26.51 -12.40
CA HIS A 121 1.77 26.08 -12.22
C HIS A 121 1.45 24.68 -12.74
N PHE A 122 2.24 24.16 -13.65
CA PHE A 122 2.06 22.84 -14.27
C PHE A 122 3.07 21.78 -13.79
N GLN A 123 3.90 22.11 -12.82
CA GLN A 123 4.89 21.17 -12.27
C GLN A 123 4.30 20.34 -11.12
N LYS A 124 4.88 19.15 -10.87
CA LYS A 124 4.48 18.24 -9.78
C LYS A 124 5.02 18.67 -8.41
N TRP A 125 4.85 19.94 -8.00
CA TRP A 125 5.30 20.45 -6.71
C TRP A 125 4.13 20.76 -5.77
N LYS A 126 4.39 20.86 -4.47
CA LYS A 126 3.38 21.39 -3.53
C LYS A 126 3.07 22.84 -3.91
N GLY A 127 1.82 23.10 -4.29
CA GLY A 127 1.35 24.43 -4.69
C GLY A 127 1.09 24.60 -6.18
N ALA A 128 1.45 23.64 -7.03
CA ALA A 128 1.03 23.64 -8.43
C ALA A 128 -0.48 23.43 -8.56
N LEU A 129 -1.12 24.13 -9.48
CA LEU A 129 -2.57 24.04 -9.73
C LEU A 129 -2.91 22.73 -10.44
N LEU A 130 -2.13 22.36 -11.46
CA LEU A 130 -2.37 21.22 -12.34
C LEU A 130 -1.06 20.53 -12.71
N TYR A 131 -1.11 19.21 -12.89
CA TYR A 131 0.00 18.46 -13.46
C TYR A 131 -0.50 17.59 -14.61
N TYR A 132 -0.37 18.10 -15.83
CA TYR A 132 -0.72 17.42 -17.08
C TYR A 132 0.52 16.95 -17.86
N GLY A 133 1.71 17.07 -17.27
CA GLY A 133 2.97 16.82 -17.96
C GLY A 133 3.47 18.05 -18.71
N GLU A 134 4.33 17.84 -19.71
CA GLU A 134 5.03 18.91 -20.41
C GLU A 134 4.63 19.01 -21.89
N HIS A 135 4.08 17.94 -22.48
CA HIS A 135 3.79 17.83 -23.91
C HIS A 135 2.30 18.01 -24.20
N ILE A 136 1.97 18.58 -25.36
CA ILE A 136 0.61 18.85 -25.78
C ILE A 136 -0.31 17.62 -25.80
N LEU A 137 0.23 16.44 -26.19
CA LEU A 137 -0.53 15.20 -26.18
C LEU A 137 -0.96 14.82 -24.75
N ALA A 138 -0.10 15.09 -23.77
CA ALA A 138 -0.43 14.83 -22.37
C ALA A 138 -1.58 15.73 -21.87
N PHE A 139 -1.58 17.01 -22.26
CA PHE A 139 -2.69 17.91 -21.98
C PHE A 139 -3.98 17.43 -22.62
N ALA A 140 -3.95 17.08 -23.92
CA ALA A 140 -5.11 16.57 -24.64
C ALA A 140 -5.72 15.31 -23.99
N CYS A 141 -4.87 14.37 -23.60
CA CYS A 141 -5.31 13.13 -22.94
C CYS A 141 -5.85 13.37 -21.52
N CYS A 142 -5.26 14.30 -20.77
CA CYS A 142 -5.73 14.63 -19.42
C CYS A 142 -7.08 15.36 -19.44
N VAL A 143 -7.33 16.17 -20.46
CA VAL A 143 -8.62 16.83 -20.71
C VAL A 143 -9.67 15.82 -21.18
N GLY A 144 -9.29 14.82 -21.99
CA GLY A 144 -10.11 13.65 -22.33
C GLY A 144 -11.02 13.81 -23.53
N ASN A 145 -10.68 14.68 -24.47
CA ASN A 145 -11.41 14.82 -25.74
C ASN A 145 -10.76 13.96 -26.83
N GLU A 146 -11.44 12.88 -27.24
CA GLU A 146 -10.92 11.89 -28.22
C GLU A 146 -10.63 12.51 -29.59
N GLU A 147 -11.46 13.48 -30.04
CA GLU A 147 -11.25 14.15 -31.32
C GLU A 147 -9.97 14.98 -31.33
N ILE A 148 -9.73 15.73 -30.24
CA ILE A 148 -8.50 16.52 -30.06
C ILE A 148 -7.28 15.60 -29.96
N VAL A 149 -7.35 14.53 -29.17
CA VAL A 149 -6.24 13.55 -29.05
C VAL A 149 -5.89 12.96 -30.41
N SER A 150 -6.91 12.54 -31.18
CA SER A 150 -6.71 12.01 -32.55
C SER A 150 -6.10 13.02 -33.50
N MET A 151 -6.50 14.30 -33.43
CA MET A 151 -5.91 15.37 -34.23
C MET A 151 -4.45 15.63 -33.87
N VAL A 152 -4.13 15.66 -32.58
CA VAL A 152 -2.76 15.89 -32.08
C VAL A 152 -1.84 14.74 -32.48
N ILE A 153 -2.30 13.49 -32.40
CA ILE A 153 -1.53 12.30 -32.84
C ILE A 153 -1.29 12.35 -34.34
N LYS A 154 -2.34 12.63 -35.15
CA LYS A 154 -2.24 12.79 -36.61
C LYS A 154 -1.34 13.96 -36.99
N GLY A 155 -1.28 15.02 -36.21
CA GLY A 155 -0.37 16.15 -36.37
C GLY A 155 1.10 15.82 -36.11
N GLY A 156 1.43 14.60 -35.66
CA GLY A 156 2.81 14.14 -35.48
C GLY A 156 3.32 14.16 -34.01
N ALA A 157 2.41 14.24 -33.02
CA ALA A 157 2.82 14.18 -31.62
C ALA A 157 3.38 12.79 -31.26
N ASN A 158 4.50 12.80 -30.53
CA ASN A 158 5.14 11.56 -30.07
C ASN A 158 4.40 10.97 -28.87
N ILE A 159 3.73 9.82 -29.06
CA ILE A 159 3.00 9.09 -28.01
C ILE A 159 3.94 8.62 -26.88
N ARG A 160 5.23 8.42 -27.18
CA ARG A 160 6.25 7.92 -26.25
C ARG A 160 7.07 9.01 -25.58
N ALA A 161 6.72 10.28 -25.80
CA ALA A 161 7.39 11.41 -25.18
C ALA A 161 7.33 11.29 -23.65
N GLN A 162 8.48 11.55 -23.02
CA GLN A 162 8.63 11.53 -21.56
C GLN A 162 8.88 12.94 -21.04
N ASP A 163 8.26 13.27 -19.91
CA ASP A 163 8.51 14.51 -19.18
C ASP A 163 9.85 14.52 -18.45
N THR A 164 10.17 15.58 -17.71
CA THR A 164 11.40 15.70 -16.89
C THR A 164 11.52 14.62 -15.81
N PHE A 165 10.46 13.93 -15.45
CA PHE A 165 10.47 12.79 -14.52
C PHE A 165 10.51 11.43 -15.23
N GLY A 166 10.57 11.43 -16.56
CA GLY A 166 10.50 10.25 -17.39
C GLY A 166 9.07 9.66 -17.49
N ASN A 167 8.04 10.40 -17.07
CA ASN A 167 6.67 9.93 -17.17
C ASN A 167 6.17 10.04 -18.61
N THR A 168 5.59 8.98 -19.14
CA THR A 168 4.82 9.00 -20.38
C THR A 168 3.40 9.48 -20.12
N VAL A 169 2.64 9.72 -21.17
CA VAL A 169 1.22 10.11 -21.05
C VAL A 169 0.42 9.10 -20.21
N LEU A 170 0.73 7.79 -20.30
CA LEU A 170 0.07 6.76 -19.48
C LEU A 170 0.31 6.97 -17.98
N HIS A 171 1.51 7.39 -17.59
CA HIS A 171 1.82 7.69 -16.18
C HIS A 171 1.02 8.91 -15.68
N LEU A 172 0.83 9.90 -16.54
CA LEU A 172 0.07 11.11 -16.20
C LEU A 172 -1.42 10.83 -16.03
N LEU A 173 -2.00 10.00 -16.90
CA LEU A 173 -3.40 9.58 -16.80
C LEU A 173 -3.69 8.85 -15.47
N ILE A 174 -2.74 8.08 -14.94
CA ILE A 174 -2.88 7.42 -13.63
C ILE A 174 -3.04 8.42 -12.50
N LEU A 175 -2.38 9.57 -12.61
CA LEU A 175 -2.40 10.62 -11.59
C LEU A 175 -3.65 11.49 -11.64
N GLN A 176 -4.43 11.44 -12.73
CA GLN A 176 -5.63 12.24 -12.89
C GLN A 176 -6.78 11.78 -11.97
N PRO A 177 -7.63 12.70 -11.49
CA PRO A 177 -8.76 12.38 -10.63
C PRO A 177 -9.89 11.66 -11.38
N MET A 178 -10.13 11.96 -12.66
CA MET A 178 -11.22 11.40 -13.48
C MET A 178 -10.85 10.04 -14.06
N LYS A 179 -11.13 8.97 -13.31
CA LYS A 179 -10.69 7.60 -13.65
C LYS A 179 -11.32 7.05 -14.95
N ASN A 180 -12.58 7.39 -15.21
CA ASN A 180 -13.29 6.88 -16.41
C ASN A 180 -12.68 7.45 -17.70
N ILE A 181 -12.44 8.76 -17.73
CA ILE A 181 -11.77 9.43 -18.84
C ILE A 181 -10.36 8.89 -19.02
N ALA A 182 -9.63 8.71 -17.92
CA ALA A 182 -8.29 8.15 -17.95
C ALA A 182 -8.27 6.74 -18.57
N CYS A 183 -9.24 5.86 -18.25
CA CYS A 183 -9.34 4.53 -18.86
C CYS A 183 -9.63 4.59 -20.35
N GLN A 184 -10.53 5.48 -20.82
CA GLN A 184 -10.82 5.66 -22.24
C GLN A 184 -9.58 6.14 -23.01
N MET A 185 -8.88 7.13 -22.48
CA MET A 185 -7.65 7.65 -23.10
C MET A 185 -6.51 6.61 -23.08
N LEU A 186 -6.41 5.80 -22.02
CA LEU A 186 -5.47 4.67 -21.98
C LEU A 186 -5.74 3.67 -23.11
N ASP A 187 -7.01 3.30 -23.33
CA ASP A 187 -7.38 2.38 -24.41
C ASP A 187 -7.08 2.96 -25.79
N LEU A 188 -7.38 4.24 -26.00
CA LEU A 188 -7.09 4.95 -27.25
C LEU A 188 -5.58 4.98 -27.55
N LEU A 189 -4.77 5.37 -26.57
CA LEU A 189 -3.31 5.45 -26.75
C LEU A 189 -2.66 4.08 -26.96
N LEU A 190 -3.11 3.07 -26.21
CA LEU A 190 -2.58 1.71 -26.34
C LEU A 190 -2.98 1.07 -27.67
N SER A 191 -4.18 1.34 -28.21
CA SER A 191 -4.54 0.87 -29.56
C SER A 191 -3.68 1.51 -30.65
N HIS A 192 -3.39 2.81 -30.56
CA HIS A 192 -2.46 3.46 -31.49
C HIS A 192 -1.03 2.95 -31.35
N ASP A 193 -0.56 2.62 -30.13
CA ASP A 193 0.76 2.04 -29.92
C ASP A 193 0.87 0.62 -30.51
N GLU A 194 -0.19 -0.18 -30.39
CA GLU A 194 -0.26 -1.54 -30.98
C GLU A 194 -0.21 -1.50 -32.51
N GLU A 195 -0.83 -0.49 -33.16
CA GLU A 195 -0.77 -0.28 -34.62
C GLU A 195 0.64 0.02 -35.14
N MET A 196 1.52 0.56 -34.29
CA MET A 196 2.91 0.91 -34.64
C MET A 196 3.88 -0.28 -34.47
N GLU A 197 3.45 -1.44 -33.95
CA GLU A 197 4.22 -2.65 -33.68
C GLU A 197 5.57 -2.40 -32.98
N PRO A 198 5.61 -1.70 -31.84
CA PRO A 198 6.86 -1.35 -31.20
C PRO A 198 7.54 -2.57 -30.54
N SER A 199 8.86 -2.55 -30.48
CA SER A 199 9.65 -3.60 -29.80
C SER A 199 9.33 -3.68 -28.29
N LEU A 200 9.00 -2.54 -27.66
CA LEU A 200 8.57 -2.45 -26.25
C LEU A 200 7.22 -1.75 -26.21
N PRO A 201 6.13 -2.40 -25.72
CA PRO A 201 4.82 -1.76 -25.56
C PRO A 201 4.88 -0.54 -24.65
N LEU A 202 4.07 0.50 -24.94
CA LEU A 202 4.06 1.77 -24.21
C LEU A 202 3.74 1.60 -22.72
N ASP A 203 2.90 0.63 -22.37
CA ASP A 203 2.52 0.31 -21.00
C ASP A 203 3.65 -0.36 -20.17
N LYS A 204 4.78 -0.73 -20.82
CA LYS A 204 5.98 -1.27 -20.17
C LYS A 204 7.15 -0.29 -20.11
N VAL A 205 7.01 0.90 -20.65
CA VAL A 205 8.04 1.95 -20.56
C VAL A 205 8.14 2.45 -19.13
N PRO A 206 9.29 2.32 -18.45
CA PRO A 206 9.47 2.82 -17.10
C PRO A 206 9.75 4.33 -17.08
N ASN A 207 9.35 5.01 -16.02
CA ASN A 207 9.82 6.36 -15.74
C ASN A 207 11.23 6.35 -15.12
N TYR A 208 11.84 7.51 -14.87
CA TYR A 208 13.19 7.61 -14.28
C TYR A 208 13.30 7.03 -12.85
N ARG A 209 12.17 6.68 -12.21
CA ARG A 209 12.15 5.95 -10.93
C ARG A 209 12.01 4.43 -11.12
N GLY A 210 12.09 3.92 -12.34
CA GLY A 210 11.92 2.51 -12.66
C GLY A 210 10.47 2.01 -12.53
N LEU A 211 9.48 2.90 -12.47
CA LEU A 211 8.07 2.52 -12.34
C LEU A 211 7.43 2.50 -13.73
N THR A 212 6.85 1.36 -14.10
CA THR A 212 5.94 1.27 -15.24
C THR A 212 4.57 1.86 -14.89
N PRO A 213 3.69 2.15 -15.86
CA PRO A 213 2.31 2.58 -15.57
C PRO A 213 1.59 1.67 -14.57
N LEU A 214 1.69 0.34 -14.70
CA LEU A 214 1.09 -0.60 -13.77
C LEU A 214 1.64 -0.47 -12.34
N LYS A 215 2.97 -0.39 -12.21
CA LYS A 215 3.65 -0.20 -10.91
C LYS A 215 3.31 1.16 -10.28
N LEU A 216 3.16 2.22 -11.10
CA LEU A 216 2.74 3.53 -10.62
C LEU A 216 1.30 3.51 -10.12
N ALA A 217 0.37 2.85 -10.84
CA ALA A 217 -1.02 2.69 -10.41
C ALA A 217 -1.09 1.97 -9.05
N ALA A 218 -0.26 0.94 -8.86
CA ALA A 218 -0.14 0.24 -7.58
C ALA A 218 0.39 1.15 -6.46
N LYS A 219 1.41 1.97 -6.73
CA LYS A 219 2.00 2.88 -5.77
C LYS A 219 1.06 4.00 -5.34
N GLU A 220 0.33 4.58 -6.30
CA GLU A 220 -0.63 5.65 -6.03
C GLU A 220 -1.97 5.12 -5.47
N GLY A 221 -2.21 3.80 -5.53
CA GLY A 221 -3.44 3.17 -5.05
C GLY A 221 -4.63 3.34 -6.00
N ASN A 222 -4.37 3.54 -7.29
CA ASN A 222 -5.41 3.69 -8.28
C ASN A 222 -5.95 2.33 -8.73
N ILE A 223 -6.89 1.78 -7.96
CA ILE A 223 -7.45 0.43 -8.15
C ILE A 223 -8.12 0.31 -9.53
N VAL A 224 -8.86 1.33 -9.97
CA VAL A 224 -9.63 1.31 -11.21
C VAL A 224 -8.70 1.16 -12.41
N ILE A 225 -7.68 2.02 -12.49
CA ILE A 225 -6.71 1.96 -13.60
C ILE A 225 -5.82 0.72 -13.50
N PHE A 226 -5.42 0.32 -12.28
CA PHE A 226 -4.67 -0.92 -12.07
C PHE A 226 -5.42 -2.12 -12.63
N GLN A 227 -6.69 -2.28 -12.23
CA GLN A 227 -7.54 -3.37 -12.71
C GLN A 227 -7.79 -3.29 -14.21
N HIS A 228 -7.95 -2.09 -14.76
CA HIS A 228 -8.13 -1.86 -16.19
C HIS A 228 -6.91 -2.35 -16.99
N LEU A 229 -5.70 -1.94 -16.59
CA LEU A 229 -4.44 -2.38 -17.23
C LEU A 229 -4.23 -3.90 -17.14
N VAL A 230 -4.48 -4.48 -15.97
CA VAL A 230 -4.39 -5.94 -15.77
C VAL A 230 -5.43 -6.68 -16.63
N ASN A 231 -6.66 -6.17 -16.71
CA ASN A 231 -7.71 -6.76 -17.53
C ASN A 231 -7.44 -6.66 -19.04
N ARG A 232 -6.80 -5.59 -19.50
CA ARG A 232 -6.41 -5.45 -20.91
C ARG A 232 -5.37 -6.49 -21.33
N ARG A 233 -4.42 -6.81 -20.45
CA ARG A 233 -3.36 -7.81 -20.69
C ARG A 233 -3.81 -9.25 -20.49
N ARG A 234 -5.03 -9.49 -19.97
CA ARG A 234 -5.52 -10.85 -19.72
C ARG A 234 -5.91 -11.55 -21.01
N VAL A 235 -5.71 -12.87 -21.05
CA VAL A 235 -6.20 -13.73 -22.11
C VAL A 235 -7.32 -14.62 -21.58
N VAL A 236 -8.46 -14.64 -22.28
CA VAL A 236 -9.58 -15.53 -21.93
C VAL A 236 -9.35 -16.86 -22.61
N GLN A 237 -9.17 -17.91 -21.84
CA GLN A 237 -8.98 -19.27 -22.39
C GLN A 237 -10.30 -19.90 -22.84
N TRP A 238 -11.31 -19.86 -21.97
CA TRP A 238 -12.64 -20.35 -22.25
C TRP A 238 -13.69 -19.71 -21.34
N ASN A 239 -14.92 -19.68 -21.88
CA ASN A 239 -16.11 -19.28 -21.15
C ASN A 239 -17.11 -20.43 -21.24
N PHE A 240 -17.58 -20.91 -20.09
CA PHE A 240 -18.57 -21.97 -20.03
C PHE A 240 -19.70 -21.57 -19.09
N GLY A 241 -20.74 -20.93 -19.67
CA GLY A 241 -21.86 -20.38 -18.91
C GLY A 241 -21.39 -19.35 -17.87
N PRO A 242 -21.62 -19.60 -16.57
CA PRO A 242 -21.21 -18.69 -15.53
C PRO A 242 -19.72 -18.74 -15.16
N LEU A 243 -18.98 -19.74 -15.65
CA LEU A 243 -17.58 -19.92 -15.38
C LEU A 243 -16.72 -19.40 -16.55
N SER A 244 -15.66 -18.67 -16.20
CA SER A 244 -14.65 -18.24 -17.16
C SER A 244 -13.26 -18.54 -16.64
N SER A 245 -12.38 -19.05 -17.51
CA SER A 245 -10.96 -19.22 -17.22
C SER A 245 -10.18 -18.12 -17.91
N LYS A 246 -9.43 -17.38 -17.13
CA LYS A 246 -8.63 -16.23 -17.57
C LYS A 246 -7.19 -16.40 -17.14
N ILE A 247 -6.28 -15.97 -18.02
CA ILE A 247 -4.84 -16.00 -17.76
C ILE A 247 -4.37 -14.57 -17.59
N TYR A 248 -3.63 -14.30 -16.51
CA TYR A 248 -3.10 -13.00 -16.16
C TYR A 248 -1.56 -13.02 -16.18
N ASP A 249 -0.94 -12.02 -16.83
CA ASP A 249 0.53 -11.85 -16.84
C ASP A 249 1.05 -11.48 -15.45
N LEU A 250 1.98 -12.26 -14.90
CA LEU A 250 2.59 -12.09 -13.59
C LEU A 250 3.90 -11.31 -13.63
N THR A 251 4.43 -10.97 -14.79
CA THR A 251 5.80 -10.48 -14.97
C THR A 251 6.15 -9.27 -14.08
N GLU A 252 5.22 -8.32 -13.92
CA GLU A 252 5.41 -7.13 -13.08
C GLU A 252 4.82 -7.28 -11.68
N ILE A 253 3.93 -8.28 -11.50
CA ILE A 253 3.16 -8.46 -10.26
C ILE A 253 3.96 -9.28 -9.26
N ASP A 254 4.56 -10.39 -9.73
CA ASP A 254 5.29 -11.34 -8.90
C ASP A 254 6.70 -10.85 -8.53
N SER A 255 7.16 -11.28 -7.36
CA SER A 255 8.49 -11.00 -6.80
C SER A 255 9.63 -11.86 -7.39
N TRP A 256 9.36 -12.70 -8.38
CA TRP A 256 10.37 -13.60 -8.97
C TRP A 256 11.46 -12.85 -9.74
N SER A 257 11.15 -11.72 -10.39
CA SER A 257 12.13 -10.88 -11.07
C SER A 257 12.97 -10.08 -10.06
N ASP A 258 14.16 -9.66 -10.46
CA ASP A 258 15.03 -8.81 -9.61
C ASP A 258 14.57 -7.37 -9.55
N ASP A 259 13.58 -6.98 -10.39
CA ASP A 259 12.97 -5.66 -10.40
C ASP A 259 11.96 -5.48 -9.27
N LEU A 260 11.75 -4.25 -8.85
CA LEU A 260 10.75 -3.86 -7.87
C LEU A 260 9.35 -4.30 -8.33
N SER A 261 8.79 -5.34 -7.71
CA SER A 261 7.48 -5.91 -8.06
C SER A 261 6.31 -5.09 -7.50
N VAL A 262 5.10 -5.31 -8.08
CA VAL A 262 3.87 -4.70 -7.54
C VAL A 262 3.63 -5.13 -6.09
N LEU A 263 3.89 -6.39 -5.73
CA LEU A 263 3.76 -6.89 -4.36
C LEU A 263 4.68 -6.13 -3.39
N GLU A 264 5.92 -5.84 -3.78
CA GLU A 264 6.86 -5.08 -2.95
C GLU A 264 6.46 -3.62 -2.79
N ILE A 265 5.96 -3.01 -3.87
CA ILE A 265 5.45 -1.63 -3.85
C ILE A 265 4.28 -1.52 -2.88
N ILE A 266 3.33 -2.45 -2.92
CA ILE A 266 2.14 -2.45 -2.04
C ILE A 266 2.56 -2.74 -0.59
N ALA A 267 3.41 -3.74 -0.35
CA ALA A 267 3.91 -4.06 0.98
C ALA A 267 4.63 -2.88 1.64
N SER A 268 5.35 -2.09 0.84
CA SER A 268 6.08 -0.90 1.31
C SER A 268 5.24 0.38 1.34
N SER A 269 3.99 0.36 0.89
CA SER A 269 3.13 1.55 0.81
C SER A 269 2.45 1.84 2.16
N GLN A 270 2.42 3.14 2.52
CA GLN A 270 1.65 3.63 3.67
C GLN A 270 0.20 3.99 3.29
N LYS A 271 -0.10 4.09 1.96
CA LYS A 271 -1.40 4.48 1.46
C LYS A 271 -2.40 3.33 1.63
N LYS A 272 -3.57 3.62 2.21
CA LYS A 272 -4.68 2.67 2.34
C LYS A 272 -5.17 2.18 0.97
N GLU A 273 -5.28 3.09 0.01
CA GLU A 273 -5.74 2.81 -1.34
C GLU A 273 -4.81 1.81 -2.05
N SER A 274 -3.50 1.92 -1.86
CA SER A 274 -2.53 0.97 -2.42
C SER A 274 -2.71 -0.44 -1.85
N ARG A 275 -3.02 -0.56 -0.55
CA ARG A 275 -3.25 -1.85 0.11
C ARG A 275 -4.50 -2.57 -0.41
N ARG A 276 -5.55 -1.85 -0.80
CA ARG A 276 -6.77 -2.43 -1.39
C ARG A 276 -6.54 -3.14 -2.72
N ILE A 277 -5.45 -2.85 -3.43
CA ILE A 277 -5.07 -3.60 -4.64
C ILE A 277 -4.81 -5.09 -4.33
N LEU A 278 -4.48 -5.44 -3.09
CA LEU A 278 -4.35 -6.83 -2.65
C LEU A 278 -5.66 -7.64 -2.72
N GLU A 279 -6.80 -6.97 -2.89
CA GLU A 279 -8.12 -7.60 -3.08
C GLU A 279 -8.46 -7.83 -4.55
N VAL A 280 -7.67 -7.22 -5.45
CA VAL A 280 -7.92 -7.29 -6.90
C VAL A 280 -7.36 -8.58 -7.48
N THR A 281 -8.13 -9.22 -8.37
CA THR A 281 -7.65 -10.31 -9.21
C THR A 281 -6.61 -9.79 -10.21
N PRO A 282 -5.43 -10.43 -10.40
CA PRO A 282 -4.98 -11.75 -9.89
C PRO A 282 -4.14 -11.67 -8.59
N VAL A 283 -3.95 -10.47 -8.02
CA VAL A 283 -3.01 -10.25 -6.89
C VAL A 283 -3.44 -11.07 -5.68
N GLN A 284 -4.74 -11.06 -5.35
CA GLN A 284 -5.29 -11.81 -4.23
C GLN A 284 -5.04 -13.32 -4.37
N GLN A 285 -5.28 -13.86 -5.56
CA GLN A 285 -5.12 -15.30 -5.83
C GLN A 285 -3.64 -15.70 -5.76
N LEU A 286 -2.74 -14.88 -6.30
CA LEU A 286 -1.31 -15.12 -6.23
C LEU A 286 -0.81 -15.16 -4.78
N ILE A 287 -1.23 -14.20 -3.94
CA ILE A 287 -0.84 -14.14 -2.54
C ILE A 287 -1.34 -15.37 -1.78
N ASN A 288 -2.62 -15.72 -1.97
CA ASN A 288 -3.21 -16.88 -1.32
C ASN A 288 -2.50 -18.17 -1.74
N LEU A 289 -2.13 -18.28 -3.02
CA LEU A 289 -1.40 -19.43 -3.53
C LEU A 289 0.00 -19.52 -2.92
N LYS A 290 0.77 -18.42 -2.91
CA LYS A 290 2.10 -18.36 -2.29
C LYS A 290 2.05 -18.73 -0.81
N TRP A 291 1.11 -18.15 -0.07
CA TRP A 291 0.96 -18.38 1.36
C TRP A 291 0.61 -19.83 1.67
N ASN A 292 -0.36 -20.40 0.95
CA ASN A 292 -0.81 -21.78 1.19
C ASN A 292 0.20 -22.84 0.73
N LEU A 293 0.97 -22.55 -0.34
CA LEU A 293 1.90 -23.54 -0.89
C LEU A 293 3.17 -23.66 -0.04
N TYR A 294 3.79 -22.54 0.34
CA TYR A 294 5.06 -22.57 1.06
C TYR A 294 5.13 -21.56 2.22
N GLY A 295 4.52 -20.36 2.12
CA GLY A 295 4.69 -19.31 3.10
C GLY A 295 4.30 -19.72 4.50
N LYS A 296 3.12 -20.31 4.67
CA LYS A 296 2.60 -20.79 5.96
C LYS A 296 3.51 -21.85 6.59
N TYR A 297 4.00 -22.80 5.80
CA TYR A 297 4.82 -23.89 6.30
C TYR A 297 6.20 -23.40 6.77
N TYR A 298 6.89 -22.62 5.95
CA TYR A 298 8.19 -22.07 6.33
C TYR A 298 8.09 -21.12 7.53
N PHE A 299 7.03 -20.31 7.59
CA PHE A 299 6.81 -19.44 8.72
C PHE A 299 6.53 -20.20 10.02
N THR A 300 5.77 -21.32 9.93
CA THR A 300 5.53 -22.20 11.09
C THR A 300 6.82 -22.88 11.56
N VAL A 301 7.66 -23.35 10.63
CA VAL A 301 8.98 -23.92 10.98
C VAL A 301 9.85 -22.87 11.68
N LEU A 302 9.86 -21.63 11.17
CA LEU A 302 10.62 -20.53 11.79
C LEU A 302 10.10 -20.23 13.21
N LEU A 303 8.78 -20.26 13.44
CA LEU A 303 8.18 -20.14 14.77
C LEU A 303 8.66 -21.25 15.71
N MET A 304 8.66 -22.51 15.24
CA MET A 304 9.09 -23.66 16.07
C MET A 304 10.58 -23.54 16.44
N ILE A 305 11.43 -23.16 15.50
CA ILE A 305 12.86 -22.92 15.76
C ILE A 305 13.03 -21.80 16.82
N TYR A 306 12.28 -20.71 16.67
CA TYR A 306 12.35 -19.61 17.63
C TYR A 306 11.85 -20.00 19.02
N LEU A 307 10.77 -20.79 19.12
CA LEU A 307 10.24 -21.28 20.41
C LEU A 307 11.24 -22.20 21.12
N VAL A 308 11.92 -23.09 20.38
CA VAL A 308 12.99 -23.93 20.95
C VAL A 308 14.15 -23.06 21.43
N TYR A 309 14.56 -22.07 20.63
CA TYR A 309 15.64 -21.15 20.97
C TYR A 309 15.34 -20.35 22.26
N ILE A 310 14.17 -19.70 22.35
CA ILE A 310 13.78 -18.92 23.52
C ILE A 310 13.54 -19.83 24.74
N GLY A 311 13.08 -21.07 24.52
CA GLY A 311 12.95 -22.08 25.57
C GLY A 311 14.29 -22.46 26.19
N ILE A 312 15.30 -22.72 25.35
CA ILE A 312 16.68 -23.00 25.82
C ILE A 312 17.21 -21.80 26.58
N PHE A 313 17.07 -20.58 26.03
CA PHE A 313 17.49 -19.36 26.72
C PHE A 313 16.80 -19.21 28.10
N THR A 314 15.49 -19.45 28.17
CA THR A 314 14.71 -19.39 29.43
C THR A 314 15.21 -20.40 30.45
N LEU A 315 15.49 -21.64 30.00
CA LEU A 315 16.06 -22.67 30.92
C LEU A 315 17.42 -22.26 31.46
N CYS A 316 18.30 -21.70 30.62
CA CYS A 316 19.59 -21.17 31.08
C CYS A 316 19.42 -20.04 32.10
N CYS A 317 18.41 -19.19 31.95
CA CYS A 317 18.09 -18.12 32.90
C CYS A 317 17.53 -18.66 34.23
N LEU A 318 16.67 -19.70 34.20
CA LEU A 318 16.06 -20.29 35.38
C LEU A 318 17.10 -21.07 36.24
N PHE A 319 18.00 -21.80 35.59
CA PHE A 319 19.02 -22.61 36.24
C PHE A 319 20.37 -21.90 36.37
N ARG A 320 20.36 -20.57 36.46
CA ARG A 320 21.58 -19.78 36.65
C ARG A 320 22.30 -20.10 37.96
N PRO A 321 23.65 -20.00 37.99
CA PRO A 321 24.41 -20.31 39.16
C PRO A 321 24.32 -19.17 40.19
N LEU A 322 23.59 -19.41 41.25
CA LEU A 322 23.42 -18.48 42.37
C LEU A 322 24.00 -19.10 43.65
N LYS A 323 24.54 -18.25 44.52
CA LYS A 323 24.92 -18.62 45.90
C LYS A 323 24.21 -17.69 46.89
N ASP A 324 23.91 -18.21 48.05
CA ASP A 324 23.30 -17.44 49.13
C ASP A 324 24.29 -16.36 49.62
N VAL A 325 23.74 -15.19 49.97
CA VAL A 325 24.54 -14.05 50.42
C VAL A 325 25.17 -14.41 51.79
N PRO A 326 26.51 -14.31 51.95
CA PRO A 326 27.16 -14.51 53.28
C PRO A 326 26.63 -13.47 54.26
N VAL A 327 26.40 -13.89 55.51
CA VAL A 327 25.77 -13.06 56.55
C VAL A 327 26.46 -11.70 56.78
N ASN A 328 27.71 -11.55 56.36
CA ASN A 328 28.51 -10.33 56.51
C ASN A 328 28.54 -9.41 55.28
N TYR A 329 27.70 -9.64 54.25
CA TYR A 329 27.79 -8.93 52.96
C TYR A 329 26.80 -7.77 52.79
N THR A 330 25.94 -7.52 53.77
CA THR A 330 24.93 -6.45 53.64
C THR A 330 25.54 -5.09 54.02
N ASP A 331 25.89 -4.30 52.99
CA ASP A 331 26.36 -2.92 53.17
C ASP A 331 25.26 -1.97 53.67
N SER A 332 24.00 -2.40 53.65
CA SER A 332 22.85 -1.62 54.08
C SER A 332 21.73 -2.49 54.67
N PRO A 333 21.10 -2.10 55.78
CA PRO A 333 19.95 -2.81 56.34
C PRO A 333 18.71 -2.82 55.46
N ALA A 334 18.72 -2.05 54.37
CA ALA A 334 17.65 -2.00 53.38
C ALA A 334 17.87 -2.98 52.21
N ASP A 335 19.03 -3.59 52.07
CA ASP A 335 19.30 -4.57 51.02
C ASP A 335 18.69 -5.94 51.38
N LYS A 336 17.64 -6.32 50.62
CA LYS A 336 16.93 -7.60 50.77
C LYS A 336 17.42 -8.67 49.77
N THR A 337 18.59 -8.50 49.17
CA THR A 337 19.16 -9.47 48.24
C THR A 337 19.45 -10.79 48.96
N ILE A 338 18.81 -11.89 48.52
CA ILE A 338 18.92 -13.21 49.11
C ILE A 338 20.04 -14.03 48.46
N LYS A 339 20.27 -13.81 47.15
CA LYS A 339 21.24 -14.59 46.37
C LYS A 339 22.10 -13.68 45.52
N ILE A 340 23.38 -14.05 45.37
CA ILE A 340 24.35 -13.40 44.50
C ILE A 340 24.88 -14.38 43.46
N GLU A 341 25.34 -13.85 42.33
CA GLU A 341 25.89 -14.63 41.24
C GLU A 341 27.22 -15.31 41.65
N LYS A 342 27.42 -16.55 41.20
CA LYS A 342 28.71 -17.25 41.39
C LYS A 342 29.73 -16.69 40.40
N THR A 343 31.01 -16.76 40.78
CA THR A 343 32.13 -16.46 39.88
C THR A 343 32.20 -17.47 38.74
N LEU A 344 32.87 -17.12 37.65
CA LEU A 344 32.97 -17.96 36.45
C LEU A 344 33.55 -19.35 36.77
N GLU A 345 34.58 -19.41 37.65
CA GLU A 345 35.25 -20.64 38.08
C GLU A 345 34.32 -21.56 38.88
N GLU A 346 33.46 -21.00 39.74
CA GLU A 346 32.51 -21.75 40.56
C GLU A 346 31.25 -22.19 39.80
N SER A 347 31.06 -21.68 38.57
CA SER A 347 29.79 -21.79 37.85
C SER A 347 29.68 -23.01 36.96
N TYR A 348 30.78 -23.69 36.62
CA TYR A 348 30.82 -24.79 35.68
C TYR A 348 31.53 -26.02 36.23
N VAL A 349 31.09 -26.50 37.40
CA VAL A 349 31.71 -27.61 38.09
C VAL A 349 30.92 -28.93 37.93
N THR A 350 29.59 -28.86 37.93
CA THR A 350 28.70 -30.03 37.85
C THR A 350 28.29 -30.38 36.42
N TYR A 351 27.79 -31.61 36.23
CA TYR A 351 27.26 -32.04 34.93
C TYR A 351 26.12 -31.14 34.42
N ASP A 352 25.22 -30.72 35.30
CA ASP A 352 24.11 -29.82 35.00
C ASP A 352 24.63 -28.43 34.57
N ASP A 353 25.72 -27.96 35.17
CA ASP A 353 26.38 -26.73 34.79
C ASP A 353 26.99 -26.81 33.38
N HIS A 354 27.54 -27.95 32.99
CA HIS A 354 28.04 -28.14 31.62
C HIS A 354 26.89 -28.17 30.60
N LEU A 355 25.74 -28.78 30.94
CA LEU A 355 24.57 -28.75 30.09
C LEU A 355 24.05 -27.32 29.87
N ARG A 356 24.04 -26.52 30.96
CA ARG A 356 23.70 -25.09 30.89
C ARG A 356 24.68 -24.33 30.01
N LEU A 357 26.00 -24.59 30.12
CA LEU A 357 27.01 -23.96 29.25
C LEU A 357 26.73 -24.20 27.76
N VAL A 358 26.32 -25.42 27.38
CA VAL A 358 25.92 -25.73 26.00
C VAL A 358 24.72 -24.87 25.60
N GLY A 359 23.72 -24.70 26.46
CA GLY A 359 22.56 -23.83 26.20
C GLY A 359 22.95 -22.36 26.07
N GLU A 360 23.87 -21.87 26.89
CA GLU A 360 24.40 -20.50 26.82
C GLU A 360 25.14 -20.27 25.49
N ILE A 361 25.97 -21.22 25.04
CA ILE A 361 26.66 -21.17 23.73
C ILE A 361 25.63 -21.14 22.60
N ILE A 362 24.62 -22.02 22.64
CA ILE A 362 23.56 -22.03 21.62
C ILE A 362 22.84 -20.67 21.58
N SER A 363 22.59 -20.07 22.75
CA SER A 363 21.93 -18.76 22.85
C SER A 363 22.76 -17.65 22.22
N VAL A 364 24.07 -17.61 22.44
CA VAL A 364 24.98 -16.63 21.85
C VAL A 364 25.13 -16.84 20.35
N VAL A 365 25.32 -18.08 19.91
CA VAL A 365 25.40 -18.40 18.47
C VAL A 365 24.10 -18.03 17.75
N GLY A 366 22.95 -18.32 18.36
CA GLY A 366 21.65 -17.92 17.84
C GLY A 366 21.49 -16.40 17.74
N ALA A 367 21.94 -15.65 18.74
CA ALA A 367 21.91 -14.18 18.72
C ALA A 367 22.79 -13.60 17.59
N ILE A 368 23.99 -14.14 17.40
CA ILE A 368 24.87 -13.74 16.29
C ILE A 368 24.22 -14.05 14.94
N LEU A 369 23.61 -15.24 14.80
CA LEU A 369 22.90 -15.64 13.56
C LEU A 369 21.72 -14.72 13.27
N ILE A 370 20.94 -14.34 14.28
CA ILE A 370 19.85 -13.37 14.15
C ILE A 370 20.38 -12.04 13.58
N LEU A 371 21.43 -11.48 14.16
CA LEU A 371 22.02 -10.22 13.70
C LEU A 371 22.56 -10.33 12.27
N LEU A 372 23.21 -11.43 11.93
CA LEU A 372 23.72 -11.67 10.57
C LEU A 372 22.59 -11.78 9.52
N LEU A 373 21.43 -12.29 9.90
CA LEU A 373 20.27 -12.39 9.01
C LEU A 373 19.53 -11.05 8.86
N GLU A 374 19.55 -10.19 9.89
CA GLU A 374 18.87 -8.87 9.84
C GLU A 374 19.65 -7.82 9.05
N ILE A 375 20.98 -7.85 9.05
CA ILE A 375 21.84 -6.86 8.39
C ILE A 375 21.57 -6.75 6.87
N PRO A 376 21.53 -7.84 6.08
CA PRO A 376 21.23 -7.78 4.65
C PRO A 376 19.86 -7.18 4.36
N ASP A 377 18.83 -7.50 5.15
CA ASP A 377 17.48 -6.99 5.00
C ASP A 377 17.42 -5.47 5.24
N ILE A 378 18.14 -4.98 6.26
CA ILE A 378 18.25 -3.54 6.56
C ILE A 378 18.93 -2.80 5.40
N LEU A 379 20.03 -3.35 4.87
CA LEU A 379 20.77 -2.74 3.77
C LEU A 379 19.95 -2.71 2.48
N TRP A 380 19.20 -3.77 2.19
CA TRP A 380 18.42 -3.88 0.95
C TRP A 380 17.14 -3.02 0.96
N VAL A 381 16.38 -3.02 2.05
CA VAL A 381 15.13 -2.25 2.18
C VAL A 381 15.43 -0.77 2.48
N GLY A 382 16.56 -0.49 3.12
CA GLY A 382 16.93 0.80 3.66
C GLY A 382 16.39 1.04 5.07
N PRO A 383 17.21 1.58 5.99
CA PRO A 383 16.89 1.64 7.44
C PRO A 383 15.60 2.43 7.72
N LYS A 384 15.37 3.54 7.00
CA LYS A 384 14.17 4.36 7.19
C LYS A 384 12.86 3.63 6.86
N ARG A 385 12.87 2.76 5.85
CA ARG A 385 11.71 1.93 5.49
C ARG A 385 11.58 0.73 6.41
N TYR A 386 12.69 0.08 6.73
CA TYR A 386 12.73 -1.13 7.54
C TYR A 386 12.14 -0.90 8.94
N PHE A 387 12.57 0.16 9.62
CA PHE A 387 12.10 0.49 10.97
C PHE A 387 10.81 1.31 11.00
N GLY A 388 10.53 2.08 9.96
CA GLY A 388 9.40 3.03 9.94
C GLY A 388 8.04 2.44 9.55
N GLN A 389 7.96 1.19 9.09
CA GLN A 389 6.73 0.61 8.57
C GLN A 389 6.14 -0.46 9.48
N SER A 390 4.96 -0.17 10.05
CA SER A 390 4.22 -1.12 10.91
C SER A 390 3.83 -2.40 10.19
N ALA A 391 3.50 -2.32 8.89
CA ALA A 391 3.13 -3.49 8.09
C ALA A 391 4.30 -4.47 7.90
N LEU A 392 5.54 -3.96 7.78
CA LEU A 392 6.77 -4.75 7.70
C LEU A 392 7.28 -5.21 9.07
N ALA A 393 6.54 -4.95 10.16
CA ALA A 393 6.90 -5.26 11.54
C ALA A 393 8.16 -4.53 12.05
N GLY A 394 8.41 -3.31 11.59
CA GLY A 394 9.57 -2.51 11.99
C GLY A 394 9.85 -2.49 13.49
N PRO A 395 8.88 -2.28 14.39
CA PRO A 395 9.10 -2.34 15.83
C PRO A 395 9.57 -3.71 16.36
N PHE A 396 9.10 -4.82 15.77
CA PHE A 396 9.54 -6.16 16.18
C PHE A 396 10.96 -6.47 15.73
N HIS A 397 11.38 -5.96 14.59
CA HIS A 397 12.78 -6.06 14.16
C HIS A 397 13.70 -5.29 15.12
N VAL A 398 13.25 -4.13 15.63
CA VAL A 398 13.99 -3.41 16.67
C VAL A 398 14.09 -4.25 17.95
N ILE A 399 12.97 -4.81 18.41
CA ILE A 399 12.94 -5.70 19.60
C ILE A 399 13.87 -6.88 19.42
N LEU A 400 13.88 -7.52 18.24
CA LEU A 400 14.72 -8.67 17.93
C LEU A 400 16.21 -8.31 17.91
N ILE A 401 16.58 -7.17 17.32
CA ILE A 401 17.96 -6.69 17.30
C ILE A 401 18.43 -6.32 18.72
N VAL A 402 17.60 -5.61 19.48
CA VAL A 402 17.91 -5.26 20.87
C VAL A 402 18.05 -6.53 21.71
N PHE A 403 17.15 -7.50 21.58
CA PHE A 403 17.26 -8.79 22.24
C PHE A 403 18.57 -9.49 21.91
N ALA A 404 18.91 -9.62 20.63
CA ALA A 404 20.15 -10.30 20.22
C ALA A 404 21.42 -9.56 20.72
N THR A 405 21.42 -8.23 20.70
CA THR A 405 22.54 -7.43 21.25
C THR A 405 22.65 -7.57 22.76
N LEU A 406 21.53 -7.60 23.49
CA LEU A 406 21.52 -7.82 24.94
C LEU A 406 22.02 -9.22 25.33
N VAL A 407 21.72 -10.27 24.55
CA VAL A 407 22.27 -11.62 24.74
C VAL A 407 23.79 -11.62 24.61
N ILE A 408 24.36 -10.89 23.66
CA ILE A 408 25.80 -10.75 23.48
C ILE A 408 26.42 -9.96 24.66
N ILE A 409 25.76 -8.88 25.08
CA ILE A 409 26.18 -8.09 26.25
C ILE A 409 26.15 -8.96 27.51
N LEU A 410 25.11 -9.78 27.70
CA LEU A 410 24.98 -10.72 28.81
C LEU A 410 26.17 -11.69 28.85
N CYS A 411 26.56 -12.25 27.71
CA CYS A 411 27.75 -13.10 27.62
C CYS A 411 29.03 -12.33 28.01
N ALA A 412 29.19 -11.09 27.50
CA ALA A 412 30.34 -10.26 27.86
C ALA A 412 30.41 -9.92 29.35
N LEU A 413 29.29 -9.59 29.99
CA LEU A 413 29.20 -9.36 31.45
C LEU A 413 29.57 -10.62 32.24
N ARG A 414 29.09 -11.78 31.75
CA ARG A 414 29.41 -13.09 32.36
C ARG A 414 30.90 -13.36 32.33
N VAL A 415 31.57 -13.18 31.21
CA VAL A 415 33.00 -13.38 31.02
C VAL A 415 33.83 -12.36 31.82
N SER A 416 33.38 -11.11 31.90
CA SER A 416 34.09 -10.05 32.64
C SER A 416 33.84 -10.07 34.15
N GLY A 417 32.87 -10.86 34.64
CA GLY A 417 32.52 -10.91 36.05
C GLY A 417 31.94 -9.61 36.64
N CYS A 418 31.37 -8.77 35.77
CA CYS A 418 30.77 -7.48 36.16
C CYS A 418 29.41 -7.70 36.84
N ARG A 419 29.10 -6.88 37.87
CA ARG A 419 27.75 -6.85 38.47
C ARG A 419 26.72 -6.32 37.49
N GLY A 420 25.47 -6.84 37.51
CA GLY A 420 24.36 -6.43 36.68
C GLY A 420 23.94 -7.46 35.63
N GLU A 421 24.51 -8.64 35.62
CA GLU A 421 24.09 -9.77 34.76
C GLU A 421 22.60 -10.06 34.93
N SER A 422 22.10 -10.06 36.17
CA SER A 422 20.70 -10.32 36.54
C SER A 422 19.70 -9.35 35.91
N ASP A 423 20.04 -8.06 35.91
CA ASP A 423 19.18 -7.01 35.39
C ASP A 423 19.06 -7.10 33.86
N VAL A 424 20.20 -7.25 33.20
CA VAL A 424 20.25 -7.40 31.74
C VAL A 424 19.52 -8.68 31.30
N MET A 425 19.68 -9.77 32.04
CA MET A 425 19.02 -11.04 31.77
C MET A 425 17.49 -10.93 31.88
N ALA A 426 16.99 -10.23 32.91
CA ALA A 426 15.55 -10.01 33.07
C ALA A 426 14.95 -9.24 31.88
N ILE A 427 15.64 -8.16 31.45
CA ILE A 427 15.23 -7.39 30.26
C ILE A 427 15.26 -8.26 29.01
N CYS A 428 16.33 -9.04 28.83
CA CYS A 428 16.49 -9.96 27.72
C CYS A 428 15.35 -10.97 27.65
N LEU A 429 14.98 -11.57 28.74
CA LEU A 429 13.91 -12.57 28.83
C LEU A 429 12.55 -11.97 28.40
N VAL A 430 12.23 -10.78 28.92
CA VAL A 430 11.00 -10.06 28.55
C VAL A 430 10.98 -9.74 27.05
N MET A 431 12.08 -9.19 26.52
CA MET A 431 12.17 -8.84 25.10
C MET A 431 12.07 -10.08 24.20
N GLY A 432 12.71 -11.19 24.59
CA GLY A 432 12.65 -12.45 23.87
C GLY A 432 11.23 -13.03 23.77
N TRP A 433 10.50 -13.06 24.90
CA TRP A 433 9.10 -13.51 24.87
C TRP A 433 8.17 -12.52 24.15
N CYS A 434 8.38 -11.22 24.29
CA CYS A 434 7.63 -10.23 23.51
C CYS A 434 7.80 -10.42 22.00
N ASN A 435 8.98 -10.87 21.58
CA ASN A 435 9.20 -11.15 20.16
C ASN A 435 8.41 -12.37 19.63
N CYS A 436 7.92 -13.28 20.50
CA CYS A 436 7.00 -14.34 20.10
C CYS A 436 5.70 -13.77 19.48
N LEU A 437 5.29 -12.57 19.88
CA LEU A 437 4.12 -11.91 19.33
C LEU A 437 4.27 -11.60 17.81
N TYR A 438 5.50 -11.47 17.32
CA TYR A 438 5.76 -11.32 15.88
C TYR A 438 5.15 -12.46 15.06
N PHE A 439 5.21 -13.68 15.56
CA PHE A 439 4.75 -14.86 14.84
C PHE A 439 3.22 -15.02 14.81
N THR A 440 2.48 -14.24 15.59
CA THR A 440 0.99 -14.23 15.52
C THR A 440 0.48 -13.75 14.18
N ARG A 441 1.27 -12.98 13.44
CA ARG A 441 0.96 -12.48 12.09
C ARG A 441 0.70 -13.57 11.04
N GLY A 442 1.22 -14.78 11.24
CA GLY A 442 0.96 -15.93 10.39
C GLY A 442 -0.45 -16.51 10.51
N PHE A 443 -1.19 -16.14 11.54
CA PHE A 443 -2.54 -16.64 11.82
C PHE A 443 -3.59 -15.57 11.52
N GLN A 444 -4.56 -15.89 10.67
CA GLN A 444 -5.61 -14.95 10.24
C GLN A 444 -6.41 -14.37 11.41
N SER A 445 -6.64 -15.18 12.46
CA SER A 445 -7.36 -14.75 13.66
C SER A 445 -6.56 -13.83 14.57
N LEU A 446 -5.23 -13.99 14.64
CA LEU A 446 -4.36 -13.28 15.59
C LEU A 446 -3.60 -12.10 14.96
N GLY A 447 -3.32 -12.17 13.64
CA GLY A 447 -2.54 -11.15 12.93
C GLY A 447 -3.07 -9.72 13.08
N PRO A 448 -4.37 -9.47 12.91
CA PRO A 448 -4.95 -8.15 13.08
C PRO A 448 -4.83 -7.60 14.51
N TYR A 449 -4.94 -8.48 15.52
CA TYR A 449 -4.75 -8.07 16.92
C TYR A 449 -3.33 -7.59 17.19
N MET A 450 -2.36 -8.17 16.50
CA MET A 450 -0.96 -7.74 16.62
C MET A 450 -0.76 -6.31 16.14
N ILE A 451 -1.34 -5.95 14.99
CA ILE A 451 -1.31 -4.57 14.49
C ILE A 451 -2.04 -3.63 15.46
N MET A 452 -3.17 -4.08 16.00
CA MET A 452 -3.93 -3.31 16.99
C MET A 452 -3.09 -3.02 18.23
N ILE A 453 -2.46 -4.04 18.82
CA ILE A 453 -1.57 -3.90 19.99
C ILE A 453 -0.42 -2.94 19.66
N GLN A 454 0.20 -3.10 18.50
CA GLN A 454 1.29 -2.24 18.06
C GLN A 454 0.86 -0.77 17.94
N LYS A 455 -0.29 -0.49 17.31
CA LYS A 455 -0.83 0.87 17.20
C LYS A 455 -1.18 1.45 18.57
N ILE A 456 -1.84 0.68 19.43
CA ILE A 456 -2.19 1.09 20.79
C ILE A 456 -0.92 1.47 21.58
N ILE A 457 0.13 0.64 21.53
CA ILE A 457 1.38 0.90 22.29
C ILE A 457 2.09 2.16 21.76
N PHE A 458 2.28 2.29 20.44
CA PHE A 458 3.13 3.35 19.88
C PHE A 458 2.38 4.64 19.56
N GLU A 459 1.06 4.60 19.35
CA GLU A 459 0.27 5.78 19.03
C GLU A 459 -0.50 6.30 20.25
N ASP A 460 -1.19 5.44 20.99
CA ASP A 460 -2.09 5.84 22.06
C ASP A 460 -1.40 5.82 23.43
N LEU A 461 -0.79 4.69 23.82
CA LEU A 461 -0.16 4.52 25.11
C LEU A 461 1.05 5.45 25.29
N TYR A 462 1.85 5.67 24.23
CA TYR A 462 2.99 6.57 24.29
C TYR A 462 2.56 8.02 24.61
N LYS A 463 1.50 8.51 23.95
CA LYS A 463 0.96 9.85 24.22
C LYS A 463 0.38 9.96 25.64
N PHE A 464 -0.32 8.91 26.06
CA PHE A 464 -0.88 8.82 27.40
C PHE A 464 0.22 8.82 28.47
N LEU A 465 1.26 8.00 28.30
CA LEU A 465 2.38 7.95 29.25
C LEU A 465 3.11 9.28 29.33
N TRP A 466 3.28 9.99 28.21
CA TRP A 466 3.88 11.32 28.21
C TRP A 466 3.03 12.32 29.00
N LEU A 467 1.72 12.31 28.79
CA LEU A 467 0.79 13.17 29.53
C LEU A 467 0.77 12.82 31.03
N SER A 468 0.70 11.52 31.35
CA SER A 468 0.73 11.03 32.73
C SER A 468 2.05 11.40 33.44
N PHE A 469 3.17 11.30 32.74
CA PHE A 469 4.48 11.66 33.29
C PHE A 469 4.57 13.14 33.66
N ILE A 470 4.06 14.02 32.83
CA ILE A 470 3.98 15.46 33.15
C ILE A 470 3.13 15.70 34.39
N MET A 471 1.97 15.01 34.49
CA MET A 471 1.09 15.14 35.66
C MET A 471 1.77 14.60 36.94
N ILE A 472 2.39 13.45 36.87
CA ILE A 472 3.11 12.86 38.02
C ILE A 472 4.22 13.81 38.49
N ILE A 473 5.03 14.38 37.59
CA ILE A 473 6.06 15.36 37.96
C ILE A 473 5.41 16.59 38.62
N ALA A 474 4.33 17.15 38.07
CA ALA A 474 3.68 18.32 38.62
C ALA A 474 3.21 18.11 40.07
N PHE A 475 2.68 16.94 40.38
CA PHE A 475 2.24 16.60 41.74
C PHE A 475 3.39 16.09 42.64
N SER A 476 4.47 15.53 42.08
CA SER A 476 5.63 15.09 42.85
C SER A 476 6.54 16.20 43.39
N THR A 477 6.37 17.43 42.94
CA THR A 477 7.18 18.58 43.39
C THR A 477 6.77 19.08 44.78
N GLU A 478 5.69 18.56 45.35
CA GLU A 478 5.22 18.91 46.68
C GLU A 478 5.56 17.82 47.67
N VAL A 479 6.25 18.15 48.71
CA VAL A 479 6.18 17.47 49.99
C VAL A 479 7.44 16.73 50.49
N ASP A 480 8.22 17.40 51.27
CA ASP A 480 9.22 16.83 52.17
C ASP A 480 8.63 16.38 53.55
N SER A 481 7.31 16.45 53.73
CA SER A 481 6.71 16.37 55.10
C SER A 481 6.19 14.96 55.48
N LEU A 482 6.12 14.01 54.55
CA LEU A 482 5.62 12.66 54.83
C LEU A 482 6.67 11.58 54.56
N PRO A 483 6.71 10.46 55.31
CA PRO A 483 7.69 9.38 55.15
C PRO A 483 7.68 8.75 53.72
N SER A 484 6.51 8.64 53.10
CA SER A 484 6.33 8.13 51.74
C SER A 484 6.80 9.09 50.65
N PHE A 485 7.11 10.36 51.00
CA PHE A 485 7.51 11.44 50.12
C PHE A 485 8.86 12.07 50.51
N ARG A 486 9.70 11.29 51.20
CA ARG A 486 10.98 11.75 51.74
C ARG A 486 12.00 12.20 50.70
N SER A 487 11.88 11.74 49.45
CA SER A 487 12.75 12.19 48.37
C SER A 487 11.98 12.14 47.04
N PHE A 488 12.32 13.04 46.14
CA PHE A 488 11.68 13.13 44.80
C PHE A 488 11.56 11.77 44.08
N ARG A 489 12.59 10.90 44.18
CA ARG A 489 12.57 9.57 43.59
C ARG A 489 11.52 8.65 44.20
N VAL A 490 11.37 8.69 45.51
CA VAL A 490 10.38 7.86 46.25
C VAL A 490 8.98 8.42 45.96
N THR A 491 8.81 9.74 45.97
CA THR A 491 7.55 10.41 45.64
C THR A 491 7.07 10.06 44.24
N LEU A 492 7.97 10.17 43.26
CA LEU A 492 7.66 9.82 41.86
C LEU A 492 7.15 8.35 41.74
N PHE A 493 7.79 7.42 42.47
CA PHE A 493 7.39 6.03 42.46
C PHE A 493 6.07 5.81 43.19
N SER A 494 5.85 6.45 44.32
CA SER A 494 4.59 6.38 45.08
C SER A 494 3.40 6.96 44.29
N GLU A 495 3.59 8.08 43.60
CA GLU A 495 2.57 8.67 42.74
C GLU A 495 2.26 7.77 41.52
N LEU A 496 3.26 7.10 40.97
CA LEU A 496 3.07 6.09 39.93
C LEU A 496 2.24 4.91 40.45
N GLU A 497 2.57 4.39 41.67
CA GLU A 497 1.81 3.30 42.29
C GLU A 497 0.38 3.70 42.64
N LEU A 498 0.18 4.94 43.11
CA LEU A 498 -1.15 5.51 43.34
C LEU A 498 -1.96 5.65 42.04
N SER A 499 -1.31 6.10 40.96
CA SER A 499 -1.97 6.23 39.65
C SER A 499 -2.46 4.89 39.08
N ILE A 500 -1.77 3.78 39.42
CA ILE A 500 -2.15 2.42 39.00
C ILE A 500 -3.13 1.78 40.01
N GLY A 501 -3.46 2.49 41.13
CA GLY A 501 -4.39 1.99 42.14
C GLY A 501 -3.80 0.91 43.06
N LYS A 502 -2.47 0.83 43.20
CA LYS A 502 -1.79 -0.15 44.04
C LYS A 502 -1.63 0.29 45.52
N ILE A 503 -1.66 1.58 45.78
CA ILE A 503 -1.52 2.14 47.11
C ILE A 503 -2.81 2.85 47.49
N ASP A 504 -3.32 2.59 48.69
CA ASP A 504 -4.40 3.39 49.28
C ASP A 504 -3.84 4.78 49.62
N LEU A 505 -4.68 5.79 49.57
CA LEU A 505 -4.34 7.17 49.95
C LEU A 505 -3.54 7.13 51.28
N PRO A 506 -2.36 7.79 51.35
CA PRO A 506 -1.52 7.79 52.55
C PRO A 506 -2.09 8.67 53.67
N VAL A 507 -3.42 8.65 53.81
CA VAL A 507 -4.16 9.36 54.85
C VAL A 507 -4.30 8.39 56.00
N ASP A 508 -3.24 8.25 56.80
CA ASP A 508 -3.33 7.58 58.06
C ASP A 508 -4.02 8.51 59.05
N GLN A 509 -5.17 8.10 59.58
CA GLN A 509 -5.95 8.91 60.58
C GLN A 509 -5.17 9.22 61.83
N SER A 510 -4.05 8.51 62.07
CA SER A 510 -3.17 8.73 63.20
C SER A 510 -2.09 9.81 62.99
N LEU A 511 -1.83 10.24 61.76
CA LEU A 511 -0.83 11.24 61.40
C LEU A 511 -1.49 12.59 61.11
N LYS A 512 -0.97 13.70 61.69
CA LYS A 512 -1.38 15.07 61.35
C LYS A 512 -0.85 15.41 59.95
N THR A 513 -1.60 15.11 58.90
CA THR A 513 -1.26 15.50 57.55
C THR A 513 -1.74 16.94 57.28
N PRO A 514 -0.95 17.79 56.62
CA PRO A 514 -1.43 19.11 56.21
C PRO A 514 -2.64 18.96 55.28
N PRO A 515 -3.75 19.73 55.49
CA PRO A 515 -4.97 19.56 54.71
C PRO A 515 -4.77 19.83 53.22
N ILE A 516 -3.78 20.63 52.84
CA ILE A 516 -3.45 20.91 51.44
C ILE A 516 -2.95 19.68 50.69
N VAL A 517 -2.16 18.79 51.36
CA VAL A 517 -1.67 17.56 50.81
C VAL A 517 -2.80 16.57 50.48
N CYS A 518 -3.79 16.48 51.41
CA CYS A 518 -4.98 15.66 51.18
C CYS A 518 -5.78 16.15 49.96
N VAL A 519 -5.97 17.48 49.83
CA VAL A 519 -6.69 18.06 48.68
C VAL A 519 -5.94 17.78 47.38
N LEU A 520 -4.63 17.94 47.34
CA LEU A 520 -3.83 17.70 46.14
C LEU A 520 -3.85 16.22 45.73
N HIS A 521 -3.73 15.28 46.69
CA HIS A 521 -3.84 13.84 46.40
C HIS A 521 -5.21 13.45 45.89
N ILE A 522 -6.29 14.02 46.44
CA ILE A 522 -7.66 13.82 45.92
C ILE A 522 -7.74 14.35 44.47
N CYS A 523 -7.25 15.58 44.22
CA CYS A 523 -7.20 16.13 42.88
C CYS A 523 -6.40 15.25 41.91
N PHE A 524 -5.22 14.79 42.31
CA PHE A 524 -4.41 13.89 41.52
C PHE A 524 -5.15 12.57 41.20
N SER A 525 -5.77 11.94 42.22
CA SER A 525 -6.54 10.71 42.05
C SER A 525 -7.73 10.90 41.10
N VAL A 526 -8.46 12.01 41.22
CA VAL A 526 -9.58 12.32 40.30
C VAL A 526 -9.08 12.55 38.88
N VAL A 527 -8.00 13.31 38.70
CA VAL A 527 -7.45 13.59 37.37
C VAL A 527 -6.92 12.30 36.73
N THR A 528 -6.17 11.49 37.46
CA THR A 528 -5.61 10.24 36.91
C THR A 528 -6.68 9.18 36.67
N CYS A 529 -7.48 8.84 37.69
CA CYS A 529 -8.44 7.75 37.59
C CYS A 529 -9.68 8.10 36.75
N VAL A 530 -10.20 9.32 36.86
CA VAL A 530 -11.43 9.71 36.18
C VAL A 530 -11.16 10.28 34.78
N LEU A 531 -10.16 11.14 34.63
CA LEU A 531 -9.92 11.78 33.32
C LEU A 531 -8.93 11.00 32.46
N LEU A 532 -7.72 10.70 32.97
CA LEU A 532 -6.67 10.11 32.14
C LEU A 532 -6.97 8.65 31.75
N PHE A 533 -7.44 7.81 32.66
CA PHE A 533 -7.78 6.42 32.30
C PHE A 533 -9.00 6.32 31.39
N ASN A 534 -10.03 7.18 31.56
CA ASN A 534 -11.14 7.21 30.64
C ASN A 534 -10.74 7.69 29.26
N LEU A 535 -9.84 8.68 29.17
CA LEU A 535 -9.28 9.12 27.90
C LEU A 535 -8.48 8.00 27.20
N LEU A 536 -7.64 7.27 27.95
CA LEU A 536 -6.91 6.13 27.42
C LEU A 536 -7.88 5.05 26.90
N THR A 537 -8.89 4.70 27.69
CA THR A 537 -9.89 3.68 27.30
C THR A 537 -10.64 4.10 26.04
N ALA A 538 -11.03 5.38 25.92
CA ALA A 538 -11.71 5.91 24.76
C ALA A 538 -10.81 5.89 23.49
N THR A 539 -9.55 6.31 23.61
CA THR A 539 -8.61 6.29 22.48
C THR A 539 -8.28 4.88 22.04
N MET A 540 -8.08 3.94 22.98
CA MET A 540 -7.86 2.53 22.68
C MET A 540 -9.09 1.89 22.00
N ALA A 541 -10.31 2.23 22.44
CA ALA A 541 -11.55 1.74 21.82
C ALA A 541 -11.71 2.25 20.38
N ASP A 542 -11.40 3.52 20.11
CA ASP A 542 -11.40 4.09 18.76
C ASP A 542 -10.37 3.39 17.86
N THR A 543 -9.16 3.17 18.35
CA THR A 543 -8.11 2.45 17.61
C THR A 543 -8.52 1.02 17.34
N GLN A 544 -9.12 0.31 18.32
CA GLN A 544 -9.65 -1.04 18.14
C GLN A 544 -10.74 -1.08 17.05
N PHE A 545 -11.67 -0.14 17.08
CA PHE A 545 -12.74 -0.05 16.09
C PHE A 545 -12.19 0.18 14.66
N ARG A 546 -11.27 1.13 14.49
CA ARG A 546 -10.63 1.40 13.19
C ARG A 546 -9.88 0.18 12.65
N VAL A 547 -9.08 -0.48 13.48
CA VAL A 547 -8.33 -1.68 13.06
C VAL A 547 -9.25 -2.85 12.77
N SER A 548 -10.34 -2.99 13.53
CA SER A 548 -11.34 -4.06 13.30
C SER A 548 -12.05 -3.93 11.96
N GLN A 549 -12.30 -2.71 11.50
CA GLN A 549 -12.86 -2.47 10.16
C GLN A 549 -11.92 -2.85 9.03
N GLU A 550 -10.61 -2.74 9.23
CA GLU A 550 -9.56 -2.97 8.22
C GLU A 550 -8.83 -4.31 8.42
N LYS A 551 -9.33 -5.19 9.30
CA LYS A 551 -8.61 -6.39 9.76
C LYS A 551 -8.14 -7.31 8.63
N ASP A 552 -8.99 -7.56 7.63
CA ASP A 552 -8.67 -8.48 6.54
C ASP A 552 -7.65 -7.87 5.56
N GLU A 553 -7.78 -6.57 5.29
CA GLU A 553 -6.83 -5.81 4.48
C GLU A 553 -5.44 -5.79 5.15
N LEU A 554 -5.40 -5.48 6.44
CA LEU A 554 -4.16 -5.43 7.22
C LEU A 554 -3.50 -6.81 7.33
N TRP A 555 -4.29 -7.87 7.52
CA TRP A 555 -3.75 -9.23 7.55
C TRP A 555 -3.13 -9.63 6.21
N ARG A 556 -3.78 -9.33 5.08
CA ARG A 556 -3.22 -9.60 3.75
C ARG A 556 -1.89 -8.89 3.53
N VAL A 557 -1.76 -7.64 3.96
CA VAL A 557 -0.48 -6.91 3.89
C VAL A 557 0.60 -7.61 4.71
N GLN A 558 0.27 -8.10 5.92
CA GLN A 558 1.22 -8.87 6.73
C GLN A 558 1.65 -10.16 6.05
N VAL A 559 0.71 -10.89 5.44
CA VAL A 559 0.99 -12.11 4.69
C VAL A 559 1.93 -11.83 3.52
N VAL A 560 1.67 -10.78 2.74
CA VAL A 560 2.56 -10.36 1.64
C VAL A 560 3.94 -10.02 2.16
N ALA A 561 4.04 -9.16 3.17
CA ALA A 561 5.32 -8.76 3.74
C ALA A 561 6.12 -9.95 4.27
N THR A 562 5.44 -10.90 4.94
CA THR A 562 6.06 -12.12 5.47
C THR A 562 6.52 -13.05 4.34
N THR A 563 5.70 -13.22 3.30
CA THR A 563 6.05 -14.03 2.14
C THR A 563 7.27 -13.47 1.41
N LEU A 564 7.30 -12.17 1.16
CA LEU A 564 8.43 -11.49 0.54
C LEU A 564 9.72 -11.58 1.39
N MET A 565 9.60 -11.48 2.72
CA MET A 565 10.73 -11.69 3.62
C MET A 565 11.27 -13.12 3.50
N LEU A 566 10.40 -14.13 3.48
CA LEU A 566 10.81 -15.53 3.32
C LEU A 566 11.47 -15.77 1.96
N GLU A 567 10.94 -15.22 0.87
CA GLU A 567 11.51 -15.32 -0.47
C GLU A 567 12.91 -14.70 -0.58
N ARG A 568 13.19 -13.63 0.18
CA ARG A 568 14.53 -13.01 0.24
C ARG A 568 15.52 -13.85 1.03
N ARG A 569 15.08 -14.44 2.15
CA ARG A 569 15.96 -15.21 3.07
C ARG A 569 16.22 -16.64 2.60
N LEU A 570 15.28 -17.23 1.87
CA LEU A 570 15.38 -18.59 1.37
C LEU A 570 15.97 -18.64 -0.05
N PRO A 571 16.86 -19.61 -0.35
CA PRO A 571 17.36 -19.79 -1.69
C PRO A 571 16.22 -20.16 -2.66
N ARG A 572 16.29 -19.66 -3.90
CA ARG A 572 15.26 -19.84 -4.94
C ARG A 572 14.88 -21.31 -5.19
N ARG A 573 15.74 -22.27 -4.84
CA ARG A 573 15.46 -23.71 -4.94
C ARG A 573 14.37 -24.20 -3.97
N LEU A 574 14.13 -23.49 -2.87
CA LEU A 574 13.18 -23.90 -1.83
C LEU A 574 11.78 -23.31 -2.04
N TRP A 575 11.60 -22.39 -2.96
CA TRP A 575 10.29 -21.83 -3.28
C TRP A 575 10.08 -21.83 -4.80
N PRO A 576 9.05 -22.56 -5.29
CA PRO A 576 8.83 -22.70 -6.71
C PRO A 576 8.30 -21.41 -7.32
N ARG A 577 8.66 -21.14 -8.57
CA ARG A 577 8.02 -20.11 -9.36
C ARG A 577 6.58 -20.52 -9.62
N LEU A 578 5.64 -19.61 -9.33
CA LEU A 578 4.21 -19.89 -9.47
C LEU A 578 3.69 -19.46 -10.84
N GLY A 579 2.66 -20.17 -11.30
CA GLY A 579 2.01 -19.90 -12.57
C GLY A 579 2.37 -20.91 -13.64
N ILE A 580 1.96 -20.60 -14.84
CA ILE A 580 2.13 -21.45 -16.03
C ILE A 580 2.99 -20.68 -17.03
N CYS A 581 3.99 -21.32 -17.61
CA CYS A 581 4.80 -20.71 -18.65
C CYS A 581 3.95 -20.48 -19.91
N GLY A 582 3.96 -19.25 -20.41
CA GLY A 582 3.17 -18.84 -21.58
C GLY A 582 3.56 -19.55 -22.87
N PHE A 583 4.75 -20.15 -22.92
CA PHE A 583 5.22 -20.92 -24.07
C PHE A 583 4.23 -22.04 -24.46
N LEU A 584 3.60 -22.69 -23.47
CA LEU A 584 2.57 -23.71 -23.68
C LEU A 584 1.30 -23.19 -24.37
N TYR A 585 1.09 -21.89 -24.36
CA TYR A 585 -0.09 -21.21 -24.93
C TYR A 585 0.26 -20.30 -26.12
N GLY A 586 1.49 -20.34 -26.63
CA GLY A 586 1.95 -19.47 -27.71
C GLY A 586 2.14 -17.99 -27.28
N LEU A 587 2.24 -17.71 -25.99
CA LEU A 587 2.34 -16.35 -25.41
C LEU A 587 3.78 -15.94 -25.04
N GLY A 588 4.80 -16.69 -25.51
CA GLY A 588 6.21 -16.43 -25.20
C GLY A 588 6.65 -16.92 -23.82
N GLU A 589 7.87 -16.56 -23.38
CA GLU A 589 8.49 -17.02 -22.12
C GLU A 589 7.97 -16.32 -20.85
N ARG A 590 6.80 -15.69 -20.90
CA ARG A 590 6.20 -15.02 -19.74
C ARG A 590 5.46 -16.01 -18.85
N TRP A 591 5.33 -15.67 -17.58
CA TRP A 591 4.61 -16.48 -16.62
C TRP A 591 3.23 -15.89 -16.35
N TYR A 592 2.23 -16.76 -16.34
CA TYR A 592 0.83 -16.41 -16.23
C TYR A 592 0.16 -17.15 -15.09
N LEU A 593 -0.77 -16.49 -14.41
CA LEU A 593 -1.65 -17.10 -13.44
C LEU A 593 -3.00 -17.39 -14.09
N ARG A 594 -3.40 -18.65 -14.07
CA ARG A 594 -4.75 -19.07 -14.48
C ARG A 594 -5.69 -18.85 -13.30
N VAL A 595 -6.74 -18.10 -13.53
CA VAL A 595 -7.81 -17.84 -12.55
C VAL A 595 -9.14 -18.24 -13.13
N GLU A 596 -9.88 -19.07 -12.41
CA GLU A 596 -11.24 -19.45 -12.73
C GLU A 596 -12.20 -18.59 -11.94
N GLU A 597 -13.00 -17.80 -12.63
CA GLU A 597 -13.97 -16.87 -12.05
C GLU A 597 -15.40 -17.33 -12.35
N ARG A 598 -16.26 -17.23 -11.34
CA ARG A 598 -17.70 -17.44 -11.49
C ARG A 598 -18.39 -16.08 -11.67
N ASN A 599 -19.11 -15.93 -12.77
CA ASN A 599 -19.90 -14.73 -13.01
C ASN A 599 -21.32 -14.92 -12.46
N ASP A 600 -21.56 -14.38 -11.26
CA ASP A 600 -22.84 -14.51 -10.59
C ASP A 600 -24.00 -13.82 -11.34
N ALA A 601 -23.72 -12.74 -12.08
CA ALA A 601 -24.73 -12.10 -12.93
C ALA A 601 -25.22 -13.03 -14.06
N SER A 602 -24.33 -13.85 -14.61
CA SER A 602 -24.71 -14.88 -15.60
C SER A 602 -25.50 -16.02 -14.97
N VAL A 603 -25.19 -16.40 -13.72
CA VAL A 603 -25.98 -17.40 -12.96
C VAL A 603 -27.41 -16.90 -12.74
N HIS A 604 -27.60 -15.65 -12.33
CA HIS A 604 -28.93 -15.07 -12.16
C HIS A 604 -29.70 -14.99 -13.46
N LYS A 605 -29.07 -14.66 -14.60
CA LYS A 605 -29.71 -14.70 -15.91
C LYS A 605 -30.13 -16.11 -16.28
N LEU A 606 -29.25 -17.11 -16.15
CA LEU A 606 -29.55 -18.51 -16.47
C LEU A 606 -30.70 -19.03 -15.57
N ARG A 607 -30.71 -18.67 -14.29
CA ARG A 607 -31.79 -19.06 -13.39
C ARG A 607 -33.13 -18.45 -13.79
N ARG A 608 -33.17 -17.17 -14.19
CA ARG A 608 -34.40 -16.54 -14.73
C ARG A 608 -34.85 -17.22 -16.02
N TYR A 609 -33.95 -17.56 -16.93
CA TYR A 609 -34.31 -18.30 -18.14
C TYR A 609 -34.88 -19.69 -17.81
N ALA A 610 -34.23 -20.41 -16.89
CA ALA A 610 -34.73 -21.72 -16.46
C ALA A 610 -36.11 -21.63 -15.84
N GLU A 611 -36.39 -20.62 -14.99
CA GLU A 611 -37.70 -20.38 -14.39
C GLU A 611 -38.77 -20.04 -15.43
N VAL A 612 -38.41 -19.26 -16.47
CA VAL A 612 -39.33 -18.93 -17.58
C VAL A 612 -39.68 -20.16 -18.42
N PHE A 613 -38.69 -21.03 -18.69
CA PHE A 613 -38.92 -22.27 -19.41
C PHE A 613 -39.76 -23.27 -18.63
N THR A 614 -39.54 -23.37 -17.31
CA THR A 614 -40.35 -24.25 -16.44
C THR A 614 -41.80 -23.77 -16.39
N LYS A 615 -42.05 -22.47 -16.27
CA LYS A 615 -43.41 -21.91 -16.30
C LYS A 615 -44.11 -22.12 -17.63
N LYS A 616 -43.40 -22.00 -18.77
CA LYS A 616 -43.98 -22.27 -20.10
C LYS A 616 -44.36 -23.75 -20.30
N LEU A 617 -43.61 -24.68 -19.70
CA LEU A 617 -43.94 -26.11 -19.71
C LEU A 617 -45.16 -26.44 -18.83
N GLU A 618 -45.42 -25.65 -17.78
CA GLU A 618 -46.60 -25.81 -16.91
C GLU A 618 -47.85 -25.13 -17.48
N GLU A 619 -47.71 -24.15 -18.38
CA GLU A 619 -48.79 -23.38 -19.01
C GLU A 619 -49.28 -23.95 -20.37
N GLU A 620 -48.63 -24.97 -20.96
CA GLU A 620 -49.18 -25.65 -22.13
C GLU A 620 -50.33 -26.56 -21.67
N PRO A 621 -51.62 -26.26 -22.03
CA PRO A 621 -52.72 -27.10 -21.68
C PRO A 621 -52.60 -28.43 -22.44
N GLU A 622 -52.63 -29.55 -21.71
CA GLU A 622 -52.89 -30.86 -22.29
C GLU A 622 -54.14 -30.77 -23.16
N LYS A 623 -53.95 -30.74 -24.48
CA LYS A 623 -55.04 -31.03 -25.41
C LYS A 623 -55.44 -32.48 -25.22
N THR A 624 -56.48 -32.69 -24.40
CA THR A 624 -57.18 -33.95 -24.29
C THR A 624 -57.84 -34.24 -25.60
N ASP A 625 -57.27 -35.09 -26.45
CA ASP A 625 -57.99 -35.87 -27.41
C ASP A 625 -58.65 -37.04 -26.67
N ALA A 626 -59.97 -36.89 -26.49
CA ALA A 626 -60.81 -37.95 -25.98
C ALA A 626 -61.09 -38.96 -27.12
N SER A 627 -60.56 -40.15 -27.03
CA SER A 627 -61.23 -41.35 -27.54
C SER A 627 -60.63 -42.61 -26.93
N ASP A 628 -61.49 -43.31 -26.20
CA ASP A 628 -61.70 -44.72 -26.04
C ASP A 628 -60.70 -45.67 -25.37
N SER A 629 -61.33 -46.27 -24.40
CA SER A 629 -61.32 -47.68 -23.99
C SER A 629 -60.24 -48.20 -23.04
N ALA A 630 -60.79 -48.43 -21.87
CA ALA A 630 -60.80 -49.67 -21.04
C ALA A 630 -59.50 -50.43 -20.78
N CYS A 631 -59.37 -50.69 -19.51
CA CYS A 631 -58.76 -51.87 -18.88
C CYS A 631 -57.35 -51.79 -18.33
N GLY A 632 -57.25 -51.74 -17.00
CA GLY A 632 -56.38 -52.58 -16.19
C GLY A 632 -54.96 -52.19 -16.00
N ASP A 633 -54.60 -51.45 -15.02
CA ASP A 633 -53.71 -51.91 -13.95
C ASP A 633 -53.35 -50.78 -12.96
N PRO A 634 -53.59 -50.87 -11.66
CA PRO A 634 -53.38 -49.78 -10.71
C PRO A 634 -51.96 -49.72 -10.11
N ARG A 635 -50.91 -50.24 -10.82
CA ARG A 635 -49.55 -50.27 -10.27
C ARG A 635 -48.50 -49.39 -10.98
N ALA A 636 -48.85 -48.52 -11.89
CA ALA A 636 -47.91 -47.68 -12.61
C ALA A 636 -48.05 -46.18 -12.39
N LYS A 637 -48.38 -45.74 -11.18
CA LYS A 637 -48.19 -44.30 -10.78
C LYS A 637 -47.03 -44.16 -9.82
N ALA A 638 -45.83 -44.59 -10.25
CA ALA A 638 -44.60 -44.08 -9.69
C ALA A 638 -44.31 -42.75 -10.39
N VAL A 639 -44.82 -41.67 -9.84
CA VAL A 639 -44.34 -40.32 -10.19
C VAL A 639 -42.84 -40.28 -10.07
N LYS A 640 -42.18 -40.24 -11.19
CA LYS A 640 -40.75 -39.84 -11.23
C LYS A 640 -40.66 -38.46 -10.64
N ARG A 641 -40.41 -38.36 -9.34
CA ARG A 641 -39.88 -37.13 -8.74
C ARG A 641 -38.58 -36.83 -9.43
N VAL A 642 -38.60 -35.89 -10.35
CA VAL A 642 -37.42 -35.27 -10.90
C VAL A 642 -36.67 -34.70 -9.70
N ALA A 643 -35.54 -35.30 -9.37
CA ALA A 643 -34.66 -34.78 -8.34
C ALA A 643 -34.33 -33.31 -8.66
N PRO A 644 -34.31 -32.42 -7.69
CA PRO A 644 -34.07 -31.00 -7.96
C PRO A 644 -32.77 -30.89 -8.74
N MET A 645 -32.82 -30.18 -9.85
CA MET A 645 -31.78 -30.02 -10.89
C MET A 645 -30.39 -29.60 -10.32
N GLY A 646 -30.37 -29.00 -9.12
CA GLY A 646 -29.16 -28.57 -8.43
C GLY A 646 -28.19 -29.71 -8.03
N LEU A 647 -28.67 -30.92 -7.73
CA LEU A 647 -27.82 -32.04 -7.32
C LEU A 647 -27.15 -32.73 -8.52
N ARG A 648 -27.82 -32.69 -9.68
CA ARG A 648 -27.28 -33.26 -10.93
C ARG A 648 -26.28 -32.30 -11.59
N GLU A 649 -26.52 -31.00 -11.51
CA GLU A 649 -25.59 -29.96 -11.94
C GLU A 649 -24.30 -29.96 -11.11
N GLN A 650 -24.39 -30.06 -9.77
CA GLN A 650 -23.20 -30.13 -8.92
C GLN A 650 -22.30 -31.31 -9.25
N ARG A 651 -22.85 -32.49 -9.58
CA ARG A 651 -22.04 -33.64 -10.00
C ARG A 651 -21.43 -33.45 -11.38
N GLY A 652 -22.16 -32.92 -12.34
CA GLY A 652 -21.65 -32.61 -13.67
C GLY A 652 -20.53 -31.58 -13.63
N TRP A 653 -20.68 -30.53 -12.87
CA TRP A 653 -19.68 -29.49 -12.67
C TRP A 653 -18.43 -30.00 -11.92
N GLN A 654 -18.55 -30.89 -10.96
CA GLN A 654 -17.43 -31.53 -10.28
C GLN A 654 -16.61 -32.41 -11.24
N ILE A 655 -17.28 -33.14 -12.14
CA ILE A 655 -16.59 -33.97 -13.16
C ILE A 655 -15.84 -33.07 -14.14
N ILE A 656 -16.46 -31.98 -14.61
CA ILE A 656 -15.79 -31.03 -15.51
C ILE A 656 -14.63 -30.31 -14.78
N ARG A 657 -14.81 -29.95 -13.51
CA ARG A 657 -13.77 -29.35 -12.69
C ARG A 657 -12.58 -30.29 -12.44
N MET A 658 -12.83 -31.57 -12.20
CA MET A 658 -11.78 -32.60 -12.09
C MET A 658 -11.06 -32.83 -13.40
N SER A 659 -11.77 -32.84 -14.54
CA SER A 659 -11.17 -33.03 -15.87
C SER A 659 -10.38 -31.80 -16.36
N THR A 660 -10.75 -30.58 -15.90
CA THR A 660 -10.08 -29.33 -16.29
C THR A 660 -8.98 -28.87 -15.31
N LEU A 661 -8.91 -29.43 -14.10
CA LEU A 661 -7.87 -29.14 -13.10
C LEU A 661 -6.54 -29.87 -13.39
N GLY A 662 -6.39 -30.50 -14.55
CA GLY A 662 -5.09 -30.97 -14.99
C GLY A 662 -4.48 -32.16 -14.23
N LEU A 663 -5.27 -32.86 -13.39
CA LEU A 663 -4.81 -34.06 -12.68
C LEU A 663 -4.48 -35.25 -13.63
N GLY A 664 -4.66 -35.04 -14.94
CA GLY A 664 -4.23 -35.98 -15.97
C GLY A 664 -3.07 -35.48 -16.87
N ILE A 665 -2.58 -34.25 -16.66
CA ILE A 665 -1.52 -33.61 -17.50
C ILE A 665 -0.20 -33.49 -16.74
N GLU A 666 -0.21 -33.50 -15.41
CA GLU A 666 1.02 -33.45 -14.60
C GLU A 666 1.95 -34.64 -14.83
N ASP A 667 1.40 -35.82 -15.07
CA ASP A 667 2.20 -37.03 -15.36
C ASP A 667 2.96 -36.97 -16.72
N ASN A 668 2.52 -36.13 -17.66
CA ASN A 668 3.19 -36.03 -18.97
C ASN A 668 4.25 -34.90 -19.00
N CYS A 669 4.12 -33.85 -18.20
CA CYS A 669 5.16 -32.82 -18.13
C CYS A 669 6.39 -33.29 -17.35
N GLU A 670 6.21 -33.99 -16.24
CA GLU A 670 7.35 -34.57 -15.49
C GLU A 670 8.09 -35.68 -16.27
N ARG A 671 7.41 -36.36 -17.20
CA ARG A 671 8.09 -37.31 -18.09
C ARG A 671 8.90 -36.65 -19.19
N GLN A 672 8.44 -35.53 -19.74
CA GLN A 672 9.20 -34.80 -20.78
C GLN A 672 10.40 -34.01 -20.20
N GLU A 673 10.34 -33.54 -18.97
CA GLU A 673 11.50 -32.92 -18.30
C GLU A 673 12.56 -33.97 -17.90
N LYS A 674 12.17 -35.22 -17.64
CA LYS A 674 13.12 -36.30 -17.34
C LYS A 674 13.75 -36.93 -18.57
N GLU A 675 13.17 -36.74 -19.75
CA GLU A 675 13.75 -37.21 -21.03
C GLU A 675 14.67 -36.19 -21.71
N ASN A 676 14.67 -34.90 -21.21
CA ASN A 676 15.52 -33.82 -21.75
C ASN A 676 16.64 -33.37 -20.78
N ILE A 677 16.91 -34.16 -19.72
CA ILE A 677 18.12 -34.09 -18.89
C ILE A 677 18.90 -35.36 -19.02
#